data_96caaf43aca43c5c5725920eb18084a6
#
_entry.id   96caaf43aca43c5c5725920eb18084a6
#
_cell.length_a   1.000
_cell.length_b   1.000
_cell.length_c   1.000
_cell.angle_alpha   90.00
_cell.angle_beta   90.00
_cell.angle_gamma   90.00
#
_symmetry.space_group_name_H-M   'P 1'
#
loop_
_entity.id
_entity.type
_entity.pdbx_description
1 polymer ?
#
loop_
_entity_poly.entity_id
_entity_poly.type
_entity_poly.pdbx_seq_one_letter_code
_entity_poly.pdbx_strand_id
1 'polypeptide(L)'
;MKKHHFIKMSSIALSLCVALGTFPATAFADDANATTITKAYVDKATYAPGEAATIYVDVDGATGTKTAHIQITHLNETVWENDVTFTANGGKTTVPISWTPPTTDHQGYLVSITIDGKQIVTAIDVSSDVTTYPRYGYSVDFMPGETSAESDAMMKELAQVYHVNIVQYYDWMYRHEKILPDEGDEWVDMFGHTLSRQTIQQRIDAGHAYNQKAMAYQMSYMAREGYTENGVDPKWGLYSSQTNHNIDYNPSDNSTISGIDQYLFPLEGKPAPLLMTFNPLNTDWQNFMANQYKGAINTLDFDGIQIDQMGDFWGRDAQYYDYDGNYVNLGESFAPFTNAIKRQLTENNSAKNIVTMNAVNGGSEDYFSSNSIISTANTDFAFSELWGNSDSYKKVNDFINWQKMQDGGKAIVLAAYMNQYDINGTTYSYSNAQLTGVHINSENGVTYITGFDEVGDRAEITIEAPEDGNYSLVFLAANGTDTQASKSIYLDGTKYMTAYFDATRNGIIPAEPDWYYYSYDASFTAPKNLYLTKGTHTLTIQQDADDKGGDIRLQTVTLGVYDENSVRLTNAAIAASGAMHIEMGSGMSTTANSGENFNDVSLLGNPYYPKAAKSMTSSLKQAMYNQYQFITAYENLLYDADVLPSDTGFQNISISNETISGDAKPGTIWYVIKNKGDDYGLIHLINLTGENDEDWRDVTGAPNAKQNLTVKYYIPQYKDISGVYCATPDTGCISNALAYSVQTDDAGKYVEIQVPSLEYWDMIYIRYNDNTLTDTVEAENSILTNVSTNNNHGGYSGTGFVDSYGEAGDAVTMDFFVPETGDYKLSFVYSAAVDGTPKRELYINGYGYDSVSFPATSSWEEWNTSETTVHLRAGIQRMVVCCGNADDGYINFDCVHISKSA
;
A
#
# COMPACT_ATOMS: atom_id res chain seq x y z
N MET A 1 -16.68 -14.04 13.08
CA MET A 1 -16.84 -13.60 14.50
C MET A 1 -16.03 -12.34 14.68
N LYS A 2 -16.69 -11.20 14.73
CA LYS A 2 -15.99 -9.91 14.96
C LYS A 2 -15.38 -9.92 16.36
N LYS A 3 -14.07 -9.87 16.49
CA LYS A 3 -13.39 -9.49 17.73
C LYS A 3 -13.39 -7.97 17.80
N HIS A 4 -14.37 -7.40 18.50
CA HIS A 4 -14.32 -5.99 18.85
C HIS A 4 -13.20 -5.78 19.89
N HIS A 5 -12.24 -4.96 19.57
CA HIS A 5 -11.22 -4.54 20.53
C HIS A 5 -11.87 -3.56 21.51
N PHE A 6 -11.87 -3.93 22.78
CA PHE A 6 -12.31 -3.09 23.88
C PHE A 6 -11.17 -2.12 24.25
N ILE A 7 -11.33 -0.85 23.98
CA ILE A 7 -10.47 0.18 24.58
C ILE A 7 -11.04 0.51 25.96
N LYS A 8 -10.35 0.06 27.01
CA LYS A 8 -10.59 0.55 28.36
C LYS A 8 -9.88 1.91 28.52
N MET A 9 -10.61 3.01 28.48
CA MET A 9 -10.07 4.30 28.85
C MET A 9 -9.97 4.43 30.36
N SER A 10 -8.72 4.55 30.86
CA SER A 10 -8.44 5.08 32.19
C SER A 10 -8.29 6.58 32.06
N SER A 11 -9.20 7.33 32.64
CA SER A 11 -9.19 8.78 32.69
C SER A 11 -8.00 9.32 33.51
N ILE A 12 -7.02 9.93 32.85
CA ILE A 12 -6.02 10.78 33.49
C ILE A 12 -6.21 12.19 32.94
N ALA A 13 -6.76 13.04 33.79
CA ALA A 13 -6.82 14.50 33.53
C ALA A 13 -5.41 15.07 33.70
N LEU A 14 -4.78 15.51 32.60
CA LEU A 14 -3.54 16.28 32.67
C LEU A 14 -3.81 17.70 32.21
N SER A 15 -3.81 18.62 33.18
CA SER A 15 -3.86 20.07 32.93
C SER A 15 -2.54 20.53 32.35
N LEU A 16 -2.53 20.91 31.07
CA LEU A 16 -1.35 21.54 30.45
C LEU A 16 -1.52 23.07 30.45
N CYS A 17 -0.72 23.78 31.24
CA CYS A 17 -0.54 25.21 31.13
C CYS A 17 0.28 25.54 29.90
N VAL A 18 -0.34 26.11 28.87
CA VAL A 18 0.34 26.67 27.72
C VAL A 18 0.91 28.04 28.09
N ALA A 19 2.25 28.15 28.14
CA ALA A 19 2.93 29.43 28.19
C ALA A 19 2.98 30.00 26.76
N LEU A 20 2.16 31.02 26.51
CA LEU A 20 2.17 31.84 25.30
C LEU A 20 3.49 32.63 25.23
N GLY A 21 4.44 32.17 24.47
CA GLY A 21 5.56 33.01 23.99
C GLY A 21 5.08 33.86 22.82
N THR A 22 4.86 35.14 23.03
CA THR A 22 4.57 36.10 21.97
C THR A 22 5.83 36.32 21.12
N PHE A 23 5.89 35.72 19.92
CA PHE A 23 6.73 36.24 18.86
C PHE A 23 6.02 37.43 18.22
N PRO A 24 6.74 38.54 17.92
CA PRO A 24 6.15 39.64 17.21
C PRO A 24 5.77 39.19 15.81
N ALA A 25 4.50 39.15 15.49
CA ALA A 25 4.00 39.04 14.15
C ALA A 25 4.41 40.31 13.40
N THR A 26 5.49 40.29 12.65
CA THR A 26 5.67 41.23 11.55
C THR A 26 4.58 40.87 10.55
N ALA A 27 3.53 41.66 10.52
CA ALA A 27 2.57 41.66 9.42
C ALA A 27 3.36 42.01 8.15
N PHE A 28 3.73 40.98 7.35
CA PHE A 28 4.05 41.19 5.97
C PHE A 28 2.73 41.61 5.32
N ALA A 29 2.70 42.84 4.79
CA ALA A 29 1.66 43.23 3.88
C ALA A 29 1.66 42.19 2.75
N ASP A 30 0.53 41.52 2.56
CA ASP A 30 0.30 40.68 1.40
C ASP A 30 0.48 41.59 0.18
N ASP A 31 1.57 41.38 -0.54
CA ASP A 31 1.80 42.03 -1.82
C ASP A 31 0.77 41.44 -2.77
N ALA A 32 -0.28 42.17 -3.07
CA ALA A 32 -1.38 41.73 -3.94
C ALA A 32 -0.93 41.36 -5.37
N ASN A 33 0.38 41.40 -5.62
CA ASN A 33 1.05 41.06 -6.88
C ASN A 33 2.12 39.96 -6.70
N ALA A 34 2.13 39.21 -5.63
CA ALA A 34 3.11 38.14 -5.44
C ALA A 34 2.78 36.94 -6.35
N THR A 35 3.69 36.58 -7.24
CA THR A 35 3.61 35.37 -8.06
C THR A 35 3.37 34.14 -7.19
N THR A 36 2.31 33.39 -7.44
CA THR A 36 2.03 32.10 -6.79
C THR A 36 2.06 31.00 -7.85
N ILE A 37 2.84 29.94 -7.62
CA ILE A 37 2.77 28.72 -8.44
C ILE A 37 1.72 27.83 -7.78
N THR A 38 0.64 27.54 -8.50
CA THR A 38 -0.53 26.84 -7.90
C THR A 38 -0.54 25.35 -8.21
N LYS A 39 0.01 24.92 -9.36
CA LYS A 39 0.01 23.53 -9.79
C LYS A 39 1.08 23.29 -10.85
N ALA A 40 1.70 22.12 -10.82
CA ALA A 40 2.46 21.56 -11.94
C ALA A 40 1.90 20.18 -12.28
N TYR A 41 1.83 19.84 -13.56
CA TYR A 41 1.26 18.58 -14.02
C TYR A 41 1.73 18.28 -15.44
N VAL A 42 1.48 17.05 -15.91
CA VAL A 42 1.87 16.57 -17.24
C VAL A 42 0.62 16.27 -18.09
N ASP A 43 0.78 16.06 -19.40
CA ASP A 43 -0.37 15.79 -20.28
C ASP A 43 -0.84 14.32 -20.26
N LYS A 44 -0.02 13.38 -19.80
CA LYS A 44 -0.35 11.94 -19.75
C LYS A 44 0.17 11.27 -18.47
N ALA A 45 -0.42 10.15 -18.09
CA ALA A 45 0.01 9.37 -16.92
C ALA A 45 1.37 8.69 -17.13
N THR A 46 1.68 8.30 -18.38
CA THR A 46 2.92 7.60 -18.75
C THR A 46 3.26 7.88 -20.23
N TYR A 47 4.52 7.75 -20.59
CA TYR A 47 5.02 8.02 -21.94
C TYR A 47 5.82 6.84 -22.46
N ALA A 48 5.75 6.59 -23.75
CA ALA A 48 6.66 5.65 -24.39
C ALA A 48 8.09 6.25 -24.50
N PRO A 49 9.13 5.42 -24.56
CA PRO A 49 10.50 5.88 -24.77
C PRO A 49 10.63 6.79 -25.99
N GLY A 50 11.15 8.02 -25.79
CA GLY A 50 11.28 9.03 -26.84
C GLY A 50 9.98 9.76 -27.24
N GLU A 51 8.86 9.48 -26.57
CA GLU A 51 7.60 10.22 -26.78
C GLU A 51 7.68 11.60 -26.11
N ALA A 52 7.28 12.64 -26.83
CA ALA A 52 7.30 13.99 -26.29
C ALA A 52 6.25 14.18 -25.20
N ALA A 53 6.69 14.72 -24.06
CA ALA A 53 5.85 15.11 -22.93
C ALA A 53 5.59 16.61 -22.94
N THR A 54 4.37 17.00 -22.53
CA THR A 54 4.04 18.39 -22.24
C THR A 54 3.85 18.56 -20.74
N ILE A 55 4.68 19.39 -20.14
CA ILE A 55 4.62 19.78 -18.73
C ILE A 55 3.88 21.10 -18.66
N TYR A 56 2.95 21.24 -17.74
CA TYR A 56 2.23 22.47 -17.49
C TYR A 56 2.56 23.01 -16.10
N VAL A 57 2.69 24.33 -16.00
CA VAL A 57 2.74 25.01 -14.70
C VAL A 57 1.72 26.14 -14.67
N ASP A 58 0.86 26.11 -13.66
CA ASP A 58 -0.15 27.13 -13.39
C ASP A 58 0.42 28.18 -12.44
N VAL A 59 0.37 29.44 -12.87
CA VAL A 59 0.89 30.59 -12.13
C VAL A 59 -0.24 31.59 -11.96
N ASP A 60 -0.39 32.17 -10.78
CA ASP A 60 -1.39 33.20 -10.46
C ASP A 60 -0.71 34.44 -9.87
N GLY A 61 -1.33 35.59 -10.04
CA GLY A 61 -0.85 36.89 -9.54
C GLY A 61 0.37 37.47 -10.25
N ALA A 62 1.06 36.72 -11.10
CA ALA A 62 2.22 37.18 -11.83
C ALA A 62 1.88 38.24 -12.87
N THR A 63 2.75 39.24 -13.04
CA THR A 63 2.60 40.30 -14.03
C THR A 63 3.88 40.53 -14.84
N GLY A 64 3.73 40.92 -16.12
CA GLY A 64 4.84 41.20 -17.02
C GLY A 64 5.52 39.91 -17.54
N THR A 65 6.73 40.08 -18.04
CA THR A 65 7.53 38.95 -18.54
C THR A 65 8.23 38.25 -17.39
N LYS A 66 8.03 36.95 -17.30
CA LYS A 66 8.60 36.04 -16.29
C LYS A 66 9.40 34.92 -16.96
N THR A 67 10.28 34.31 -16.21
CA THR A 67 11.04 33.14 -16.65
C THR A 67 10.79 31.99 -15.70
N ALA A 68 10.39 30.87 -16.24
CA ALA A 68 10.38 29.60 -15.55
C ALA A 68 11.73 28.91 -15.84
N HIS A 69 12.47 28.57 -14.81
CA HIS A 69 13.65 27.72 -14.87
C HIS A 69 13.24 26.29 -14.59
N ILE A 70 13.50 25.39 -15.54
CA ILE A 70 13.09 23.99 -15.47
C ILE A 70 14.33 23.11 -15.43
N GLN A 71 14.39 22.21 -14.46
CA GLN A 71 15.40 21.17 -14.38
C GLN A 71 14.71 19.80 -14.32
N ILE A 72 15.15 18.86 -15.18
CA ILE A 72 14.68 17.48 -15.16
C ILE A 72 15.83 16.59 -14.74
N THR A 73 15.59 15.77 -13.73
CA THR A 73 16.58 14.85 -13.18
C THR A 73 16.09 13.40 -13.27
N HIS A 74 17.00 12.48 -13.57
CA HIS A 74 16.84 11.08 -13.26
C HIS A 74 17.69 10.79 -12.02
N LEU A 75 17.03 10.42 -10.92
CA LEU A 75 17.65 10.30 -9.60
C LEU A 75 18.39 11.62 -9.21
N ASN A 76 19.72 11.57 -9.11
CA ASN A 76 20.58 12.73 -8.81
C ASN A 76 21.21 13.37 -10.06
N GLU A 77 20.97 12.86 -11.26
CA GLU A 77 21.60 13.33 -12.48
C GLU A 77 20.66 14.24 -13.26
N THR A 78 21.10 15.49 -13.56
CA THR A 78 20.36 16.40 -14.43
C THR A 78 20.46 15.90 -15.86
N VAL A 79 19.31 15.54 -16.44
CA VAL A 79 19.23 15.07 -17.83
C VAL A 79 18.83 16.17 -18.81
N TRP A 80 18.17 17.21 -18.31
CA TRP A 80 17.78 18.36 -19.09
C TRP A 80 17.56 19.61 -18.23
N GLU A 81 17.91 20.78 -18.76
CA GLU A 81 17.73 22.07 -18.11
C GLU A 81 17.40 23.12 -19.15
N ASN A 82 16.42 24.00 -18.88
CA ASN A 82 16.04 25.06 -19.81
C ASN A 82 15.28 26.19 -19.11
N ASP A 83 15.32 27.36 -19.71
CA ASP A 83 14.55 28.52 -19.31
C ASP A 83 13.42 28.81 -20.32
N VAL A 84 12.20 28.92 -19.82
CA VAL A 84 11.00 29.25 -20.62
C VAL A 84 10.44 30.60 -20.19
N THR A 85 10.46 31.58 -21.15
CA THR A 85 9.93 32.90 -20.90
C THR A 85 8.44 32.97 -21.28
N PHE A 86 7.63 33.56 -20.41
CA PHE A 86 6.19 33.74 -20.62
C PHE A 86 5.74 35.14 -20.19
N THR A 87 4.55 35.54 -20.60
CA THR A 87 3.96 36.84 -20.21
C THR A 87 2.71 36.56 -19.38
N ALA A 88 2.63 37.17 -18.20
CA ALA A 88 1.50 37.06 -17.29
C ALA A 88 0.83 38.44 -17.08
N ASN A 89 -0.47 38.44 -16.83
CA ASN A 89 -1.33 39.65 -16.78
C ASN A 89 -2.01 39.89 -15.43
N GLY A 90 -1.53 39.25 -14.38
CA GLY A 90 -2.06 39.35 -13.01
C GLY A 90 -3.12 38.33 -12.64
N GLY A 91 -3.59 37.51 -13.57
CA GLY A 91 -4.49 36.39 -13.30
C GLY A 91 -3.81 35.05 -13.58
N LYS A 92 -4.60 33.96 -13.51
CA LYS A 92 -4.13 32.61 -13.79
C LYS A 92 -3.52 32.50 -15.21
N THR A 93 -2.33 32.00 -15.30
CA THR A 93 -1.58 31.75 -16.54
C THR A 93 -1.04 30.32 -16.51
N THR A 94 -1.37 29.51 -17.52
CA THR A 94 -0.80 28.17 -17.70
C THR A 94 0.36 28.24 -18.69
N VAL A 95 1.53 27.76 -18.31
CA VAL A 95 2.75 27.78 -19.14
C VAL A 95 3.05 26.35 -19.59
N PRO A 96 2.94 26.04 -20.90
CA PRO A 96 3.33 24.77 -21.44
C PRO A 96 4.85 24.70 -21.67
N ILE A 97 5.44 23.54 -21.30
CA ILE A 97 6.86 23.24 -21.47
C ILE A 97 6.95 21.89 -22.18
N SER A 98 7.66 21.83 -23.29
CA SER A 98 7.83 20.59 -24.04
C SER A 98 9.19 19.96 -23.74
N TRP A 99 9.21 18.68 -23.50
CA TRP A 99 10.42 17.88 -23.34
C TRP A 99 10.26 16.53 -24.02
N THR A 100 11.31 16.02 -24.65
CA THR A 100 11.35 14.67 -25.19
C THR A 100 12.34 13.86 -24.39
N PRO A 101 11.86 12.84 -23.65
CA PRO A 101 12.71 11.98 -22.86
C PRO A 101 13.66 11.15 -23.72
N PRO A 102 14.76 10.64 -23.14
CA PRO A 102 15.59 9.62 -23.78
C PRO A 102 14.78 8.37 -24.18
N THR A 103 15.39 7.53 -25.01
CA THR A 103 14.78 6.26 -25.45
C THR A 103 15.02 5.11 -24.49
N THR A 104 15.57 5.39 -23.31
CA THR A 104 15.71 4.42 -22.22
C THR A 104 14.33 4.14 -21.65
N ASP A 105 14.00 2.86 -21.53
CA ASP A 105 12.70 2.40 -21.05
C ASP A 105 12.68 2.24 -19.52
N HIS A 106 11.50 2.30 -18.93
CA HIS A 106 11.25 2.10 -17.51
C HIS A 106 12.07 3.06 -16.62
N GLN A 107 11.86 4.37 -16.81
CA GLN A 107 12.57 5.40 -16.04
C GLN A 107 11.66 6.52 -15.55
N GLY A 108 11.77 6.79 -14.25
CA GLY A 108 11.15 7.95 -13.61
C GLY A 108 12.04 9.18 -13.66
N TYR A 109 11.41 10.34 -13.82
CA TYR A 109 12.08 11.65 -13.87
C TYR A 109 11.37 12.64 -12.95
N LEU A 110 12.14 13.40 -12.17
CA LEU A 110 11.62 14.55 -11.42
C LEU A 110 11.78 15.82 -12.27
N VAL A 111 10.71 16.57 -12.39
CA VAL A 111 10.69 17.89 -13.03
C VAL A 111 10.58 18.96 -11.96
N SER A 112 11.59 19.78 -11.80
CA SER A 112 11.62 20.92 -10.89
C SER A 112 11.44 22.22 -11.68
N ILE A 113 10.50 23.07 -11.27
CA ILE A 113 10.17 24.32 -11.92
C ILE A 113 10.29 25.46 -10.91
N THR A 114 11.13 26.45 -11.22
CA THR A 114 11.35 27.62 -10.36
C THR A 114 10.93 28.91 -11.09
N ILE A 115 10.06 29.71 -10.45
CA ILE A 115 9.61 31.02 -10.96
C ILE A 115 9.66 32.03 -9.80
N ASP A 116 10.35 33.14 -9.97
CA ASP A 116 10.53 34.20 -8.97
C ASP A 116 11.01 33.64 -7.58
N GLY A 117 11.88 32.61 -7.62
CA GLY A 117 12.42 31.96 -6.41
C GLY A 117 11.46 31.01 -5.69
N LYS A 118 10.25 30.81 -6.20
CA LYS A 118 9.33 29.77 -5.73
C LYS A 118 9.47 28.52 -6.59
N GLN A 119 9.37 27.35 -5.98
CA GLN A 119 9.59 26.07 -6.63
C GLN A 119 8.36 25.17 -6.48
N ILE A 120 8.09 24.40 -7.54
CA ILE A 120 7.15 23.28 -7.57
C ILE A 120 7.77 22.14 -8.34
N VAL A 121 7.33 20.91 -8.09
CA VAL A 121 7.78 19.72 -8.82
C VAL A 121 6.62 19.02 -9.49
N THR A 122 6.90 18.26 -10.55
CA THR A 122 6.05 17.19 -11.06
C THR A 122 6.94 16.04 -11.51
N ALA A 123 6.37 14.92 -11.94
CA ALA A 123 7.15 13.77 -12.37
C ALA A 123 6.75 13.31 -13.77
N ILE A 124 7.60 12.49 -14.38
CA ILE A 124 7.35 11.84 -15.68
C ILE A 124 7.81 10.39 -15.55
N ASP A 125 6.93 9.47 -15.92
CA ASP A 125 7.22 8.06 -16.10
C ASP A 125 7.36 7.76 -17.60
N VAL A 126 8.48 7.17 -17.98
CA VAL A 126 8.78 6.72 -19.35
C VAL A 126 8.81 5.21 -19.36
N SER A 127 7.68 4.58 -19.68
CA SER A 127 7.50 3.14 -19.66
C SER A 127 6.70 2.64 -20.86
N SER A 128 7.24 1.67 -21.58
CA SER A 128 6.53 1.00 -22.67
C SER A 128 5.49 0.00 -22.17
N ASP A 129 5.62 -0.45 -20.92
CA ASP A 129 4.70 -1.36 -20.24
C ASP A 129 4.31 -0.80 -18.86
N VAL A 130 3.07 -0.35 -18.73
CA VAL A 130 2.53 0.22 -17.49
C VAL A 130 2.48 -0.77 -16.33
N THR A 131 2.54 -2.08 -16.61
CA THR A 131 2.51 -3.11 -15.56
C THR A 131 3.84 -3.27 -14.81
N THR A 132 4.89 -2.61 -15.29
CA THR A 132 6.18 -2.52 -14.58
C THR A 132 6.07 -1.61 -13.36
N TYR A 133 5.38 -0.45 -13.51
CA TYR A 133 5.12 0.49 -12.41
C TYR A 133 3.63 0.85 -12.35
N PRO A 134 2.77 -0.11 -11.91
CA PRO A 134 1.32 0.05 -11.93
C PRO A 134 0.83 1.00 -10.83
N ARG A 135 0.88 2.30 -11.07
CA ARG A 135 0.21 3.28 -10.21
C ARG A 135 -1.29 3.11 -10.35
N TYR A 136 -1.80 2.16 -9.56
CA TYR A 136 -3.13 1.62 -9.69
C TYR A 136 -4.13 2.49 -8.93
N GLY A 137 -5.16 2.95 -9.61
CA GLY A 137 -6.26 3.71 -9.05
C GLY A 137 -7.59 2.96 -9.22
N TYR A 138 -8.68 3.56 -8.75
CA TYR A 138 -10.01 2.98 -8.88
C TYR A 138 -11.04 3.96 -9.45
N SER A 139 -12.08 3.40 -10.06
CA SER A 139 -13.27 4.10 -10.52
C SER A 139 -14.51 3.32 -10.10
N VAL A 140 -15.52 4.01 -9.60
CA VAL A 140 -16.73 3.44 -9.00
C VAL A 140 -17.94 4.29 -9.34
N ASP A 141 -19.15 3.81 -8.98
CA ASP A 141 -20.39 4.60 -9.01
C ASP A 141 -20.75 5.13 -10.40
N PHE A 142 -20.95 4.22 -11.34
CA PHE A 142 -21.20 4.52 -12.77
C PHE A 142 -22.66 4.87 -13.02
N MET A 143 -23.18 5.88 -12.30
CA MET A 143 -24.60 6.26 -12.39
C MET A 143 -24.95 6.96 -13.71
N PRO A 144 -26.20 6.86 -14.18
CA PRO A 144 -26.66 7.62 -15.33
C PRO A 144 -26.62 9.12 -15.09
N GLY A 145 -26.35 9.89 -16.14
CA GLY A 145 -26.42 11.35 -16.14
C GLY A 145 -25.06 12.06 -15.95
N GLU A 146 -23.98 11.32 -15.73
CA GLU A 146 -22.62 11.90 -15.76
C GLU A 146 -22.31 12.40 -17.17
N THR A 147 -21.78 13.61 -17.26
CA THR A 147 -21.38 14.19 -18.54
C THR A 147 -19.95 13.78 -18.92
N SER A 148 -19.65 13.79 -20.22
CA SER A 148 -18.29 13.52 -20.70
C SER A 148 -17.25 14.50 -20.11
N ALA A 149 -17.65 15.73 -19.76
CA ALA A 149 -16.75 16.70 -19.15
C ALA A 149 -16.43 16.36 -17.68
N GLU A 150 -17.37 15.79 -16.95
CA GLU A 150 -17.14 15.30 -15.58
C GLU A 150 -16.24 14.06 -15.60
N SER A 151 -16.51 13.09 -16.47
CA SER A 151 -15.65 11.93 -16.69
C SER A 151 -14.23 12.36 -17.07
N ASP A 152 -14.08 13.31 -18.02
CA ASP A 152 -12.78 13.83 -18.43
C ASP A 152 -12.03 14.50 -17.27
N ALA A 153 -12.72 15.33 -16.47
CA ALA A 153 -12.09 16.03 -15.35
C ALA A 153 -11.53 15.07 -14.29
N MET A 154 -12.27 14.02 -13.93
CA MET A 154 -11.83 13.02 -12.96
C MET A 154 -10.62 12.21 -13.48
N MET A 155 -10.73 11.64 -14.68
CA MET A 155 -9.68 10.80 -15.25
C MET A 155 -8.42 11.62 -15.54
N LYS A 156 -8.59 12.87 -15.96
CA LYS A 156 -7.52 13.82 -16.15
C LYS A 156 -6.74 14.13 -14.86
N GLU A 157 -7.44 14.41 -13.76
CA GLU A 157 -6.81 14.67 -12.46
C GLU A 157 -5.99 13.46 -12.01
N LEU A 158 -6.56 12.26 -12.09
CA LEU A 158 -5.86 11.02 -11.76
C LEU A 158 -4.60 10.81 -12.62
N ALA A 159 -4.71 11.03 -13.94
CA ALA A 159 -3.59 10.82 -14.87
C ALA A 159 -2.51 11.88 -14.77
N GLN A 160 -2.91 13.15 -14.81
CA GLN A 160 -1.99 14.26 -15.02
C GLN A 160 -1.32 14.75 -13.73
N VAL A 161 -2.02 14.61 -12.60
CA VAL A 161 -1.57 15.10 -11.30
C VAL A 161 -1.02 14.01 -10.42
N TYR A 162 -1.71 12.87 -10.39
CA TYR A 162 -1.32 11.73 -9.56
C TYR A 162 -0.66 10.60 -10.36
N HIS A 163 -0.45 10.76 -11.66
CA HIS A 163 0.22 9.79 -12.54
C HIS A 163 -0.37 8.37 -12.47
N VAL A 164 -1.65 8.24 -12.08
CA VAL A 164 -2.36 6.96 -12.08
C VAL A 164 -2.45 6.46 -13.52
N ASN A 165 -1.82 5.32 -13.80
CA ASN A 165 -1.69 4.78 -15.16
C ASN A 165 -2.54 3.53 -15.42
N ILE A 166 -3.09 2.92 -14.36
CA ILE A 166 -4.06 1.82 -14.46
C ILE A 166 -5.23 2.12 -13.51
N VAL A 167 -6.46 1.92 -13.97
CA VAL A 167 -7.68 2.19 -13.18
C VAL A 167 -8.56 0.94 -13.13
N GLN A 168 -8.88 0.51 -11.92
CA GLN A 168 -9.84 -0.55 -11.64
C GLN A 168 -11.25 0.02 -11.70
N TYR A 169 -12.11 -0.57 -12.53
CA TYR A 169 -13.54 -0.29 -12.58
C TYR A 169 -14.26 -1.28 -11.69
N TYR A 170 -14.65 -0.84 -10.49
CA TYR A 170 -15.21 -1.70 -9.46
C TYR A 170 -16.74 -1.73 -9.51
N ASP A 171 -17.34 -2.94 -9.36
CA ASP A 171 -18.80 -3.17 -9.38
C ASP A 171 -19.55 -2.53 -10.56
N TRP A 172 -18.92 -2.53 -11.72
CA TRP A 172 -19.45 -1.94 -12.94
C TRP A 172 -20.40 -2.88 -13.71
N MET A 173 -20.36 -4.20 -13.42
CA MET A 173 -21.03 -5.23 -14.21
C MET A 173 -22.52 -5.39 -13.88
N TYR A 174 -23.26 -6.01 -14.79
CA TYR A 174 -24.67 -6.38 -14.59
C TYR A 174 -24.81 -7.52 -13.57
N ARG A 175 -24.07 -8.61 -13.79
CA ARG A 175 -24.00 -9.79 -12.92
C ARG A 175 -22.63 -10.42 -13.05
N HIS A 176 -22.24 -11.23 -12.08
CA HIS A 176 -20.91 -11.87 -12.14
C HIS A 176 -20.77 -12.89 -13.27
N GLU A 177 -21.82 -13.66 -13.55
CA GLU A 177 -21.84 -14.65 -14.63
C GLU A 177 -22.29 -14.06 -15.98
N LYS A 178 -22.93 -12.92 -16.00
CA LYS A 178 -23.38 -12.21 -17.21
C LYS A 178 -23.00 -10.75 -17.09
N ILE A 179 -21.78 -10.46 -17.49
CA ILE A 179 -21.12 -9.18 -17.21
C ILE A 179 -21.86 -8.00 -17.87
N LEU A 180 -22.34 -8.19 -19.09
CA LEU A 180 -23.15 -7.20 -19.81
C LEU A 180 -24.59 -7.71 -20.00
N PRO A 181 -25.61 -6.86 -19.85
CA PRO A 181 -26.96 -7.22 -20.23
C PRO A 181 -27.08 -7.40 -21.75
N ASP A 182 -28.06 -8.21 -22.19
CA ASP A 182 -28.31 -8.45 -23.64
C ASP A 182 -28.75 -7.18 -24.35
N GLU A 183 -29.53 -6.34 -23.67
CA GLU A 183 -30.12 -5.12 -24.22
C GLU A 183 -30.10 -4.00 -23.18
N GLY A 184 -30.09 -2.75 -23.65
CA GLY A 184 -30.17 -1.55 -22.83
C GLY A 184 -28.81 -0.93 -22.49
N ASP A 185 -28.86 0.35 -22.15
CA ASP A 185 -27.69 1.16 -21.77
C ASP A 185 -27.62 1.38 -20.28
N GLU A 186 -28.62 0.95 -19.54
CA GLU A 186 -28.69 1.02 -18.09
C GLU A 186 -29.08 -0.34 -17.52
N TRP A 187 -28.51 -0.68 -16.33
CA TRP A 187 -28.89 -1.88 -15.59
C TRP A 187 -28.81 -1.66 -14.10
N VAL A 188 -29.43 -2.53 -13.34
CA VAL A 188 -29.35 -2.53 -11.87
C VAL A 188 -28.38 -3.62 -11.44
N ASP A 189 -27.39 -3.23 -10.68
CA ASP A 189 -26.40 -4.16 -10.10
C ASP A 189 -27.01 -5.05 -9.00
N MET A 190 -26.15 -5.85 -8.36
CA MET A 190 -26.61 -6.74 -7.29
C MET A 190 -26.95 -5.99 -5.98
N PHE A 191 -26.54 -4.75 -5.82
CA PHE A 191 -26.80 -3.92 -4.65
C PHE A 191 -27.97 -2.93 -4.86
N GLY A 192 -28.58 -2.94 -6.03
CA GLY A 192 -29.71 -2.09 -6.38
C GLY A 192 -29.32 -0.71 -6.95
N HIS A 193 -28.05 -0.52 -7.33
CA HIS A 193 -27.61 0.70 -8.00
C HIS A 193 -27.94 0.64 -9.48
N THR A 194 -28.41 1.76 -10.04
CA THR A 194 -28.55 1.89 -11.49
C THR A 194 -27.23 2.34 -12.08
N LEU A 195 -26.68 1.53 -12.97
CA LEU A 195 -25.41 1.77 -13.66
C LEU A 195 -25.67 2.10 -15.13
N SER A 196 -24.78 2.89 -15.71
CA SER A 196 -24.89 3.37 -17.10
C SER A 196 -23.68 2.92 -17.94
N ARG A 197 -23.97 2.23 -19.03
CA ARG A 197 -22.97 1.89 -20.05
C ARG A 197 -22.28 3.14 -20.60
N GLN A 198 -23.02 4.22 -20.78
CA GLN A 198 -22.48 5.48 -21.26
C GLN A 198 -21.45 6.06 -20.29
N THR A 199 -21.75 6.10 -19.01
CA THR A 199 -20.81 6.60 -17.99
C THR A 199 -19.54 5.77 -17.94
N ILE A 200 -19.65 4.42 -17.96
CA ILE A 200 -18.51 3.53 -17.99
C ILE A 200 -17.64 3.81 -19.23
N GLN A 201 -18.25 3.88 -20.41
CA GLN A 201 -17.52 4.13 -21.67
C GLN A 201 -16.84 5.50 -21.67
N GLN A 202 -17.52 6.55 -21.20
CA GLN A 202 -16.96 7.91 -21.14
C GLN A 202 -15.71 7.97 -20.25
N ARG A 203 -15.72 7.27 -19.12
CA ARG A 203 -14.54 7.20 -18.22
C ARG A 203 -13.40 6.40 -18.83
N ILE A 204 -13.68 5.28 -19.51
CA ILE A 204 -12.66 4.50 -20.25
C ILE A 204 -12.04 5.36 -21.36
N ASP A 205 -12.87 5.99 -22.19
CA ASP A 205 -12.40 6.83 -23.29
C ASP A 205 -11.53 8.00 -22.79
N ALA A 206 -11.97 8.65 -21.69
CA ALA A 206 -11.20 9.72 -21.05
C ALA A 206 -9.86 9.20 -20.49
N GLY A 207 -9.86 8.07 -19.81
CA GLY A 207 -8.63 7.44 -19.30
C GLY A 207 -7.64 7.12 -20.41
N HIS A 208 -8.12 6.52 -21.50
CA HIS A 208 -7.28 6.22 -22.67
C HIS A 208 -6.68 7.46 -23.33
N ALA A 209 -7.42 8.59 -23.34
CA ALA A 209 -6.88 9.88 -23.85
C ALA A 209 -5.67 10.37 -23.04
N TYR A 210 -5.51 9.93 -21.79
CA TYR A 210 -4.39 10.26 -20.91
C TYR A 210 -3.41 9.10 -20.68
N ASN A 211 -3.41 8.08 -21.54
CA ASN A 211 -2.58 6.87 -21.45
C ASN A 211 -2.82 6.05 -20.16
N GLN A 212 -4.04 6.03 -19.64
CA GLN A 212 -4.45 5.11 -18.59
C GLN A 212 -4.95 3.80 -19.17
N LYS A 213 -4.80 2.70 -18.44
CA LYS A 213 -5.39 1.40 -18.74
C LYS A 213 -6.61 1.15 -17.87
N ALA A 214 -7.66 0.58 -18.45
CA ALA A 214 -8.91 0.27 -17.78
C ALA A 214 -9.00 -1.23 -17.46
N MET A 215 -9.14 -1.57 -16.16
CA MET A 215 -9.24 -2.95 -15.67
C MET A 215 -10.66 -3.25 -15.20
N ALA A 216 -11.31 -4.24 -15.79
CA ALA A 216 -12.63 -4.68 -15.38
C ALA A 216 -12.53 -5.59 -14.13
N TYR A 217 -13.18 -5.17 -13.04
CA TYR A 217 -13.29 -5.98 -11.81
C TYR A 217 -14.29 -7.11 -11.98
N GLN A 218 -14.03 -8.28 -11.37
CA GLN A 218 -14.93 -9.42 -11.41
C GLN A 218 -14.66 -10.48 -10.34
N MET A 219 -15.68 -10.93 -9.62
CA MET A 219 -15.65 -12.13 -8.77
C MET A 219 -15.85 -13.37 -9.64
N SER A 220 -14.78 -13.97 -10.11
CA SER A 220 -14.76 -14.83 -11.29
C SER A 220 -15.25 -16.28 -11.10
N TYR A 221 -15.43 -16.75 -9.87
CA TYR A 221 -15.95 -18.09 -9.61
C TYR A 221 -17.32 -18.07 -8.90
N MET A 222 -18.07 -17.01 -9.14
CA MET A 222 -19.38 -16.81 -8.53
C MET A 222 -20.44 -16.44 -9.57
N ALA A 223 -21.65 -16.88 -9.34
CA ALA A 223 -22.81 -16.48 -10.10
C ALA A 223 -23.98 -16.16 -9.17
N ARG A 224 -24.81 -15.24 -9.54
CA ARG A 224 -25.98 -14.84 -8.78
C ARG A 224 -27.11 -15.88 -8.91
N GLU A 225 -28.00 -15.94 -7.93
CA GLU A 225 -29.24 -16.75 -8.02
C GLU A 225 -29.93 -16.57 -9.36
N GLY A 226 -30.49 -17.65 -9.92
CA GLY A 226 -31.11 -17.67 -11.25
C GLY A 226 -30.10 -17.74 -12.40
N TYR A 227 -28.84 -18.02 -12.17
CA TYR A 227 -27.77 -18.11 -13.17
C TYR A 227 -28.06 -19.09 -14.33
N THR A 228 -28.92 -20.11 -14.11
CA THR A 228 -29.31 -21.06 -15.15
C THR A 228 -30.04 -20.42 -16.31
N GLU A 229 -30.74 -19.30 -16.09
CA GLU A 229 -31.40 -18.50 -17.11
C GLU A 229 -30.40 -17.79 -18.03
N ASN A 230 -29.16 -17.61 -17.54
CA ASN A 230 -28.03 -17.02 -18.27
C ASN A 230 -27.14 -18.07 -18.97
N GLY A 231 -27.57 -19.34 -18.99
CA GLY A 231 -26.85 -20.41 -19.69
C GLY A 231 -25.72 -21.06 -18.88
N VAL A 232 -25.66 -20.80 -17.57
CA VAL A 232 -24.69 -21.45 -16.68
C VAL A 232 -25.24 -22.79 -16.23
N ASP A 233 -24.44 -23.86 -16.40
CA ASP A 233 -24.84 -25.22 -16.04
C ASP A 233 -24.51 -25.46 -14.54
N PRO A 234 -25.47 -25.90 -13.73
CA PRO A 234 -25.24 -26.31 -12.34
C PRO A 234 -24.10 -27.33 -12.16
N LYS A 235 -23.83 -28.13 -13.18
CA LYS A 235 -22.71 -29.09 -13.17
C LYS A 235 -21.32 -28.45 -13.03
N TRP A 236 -21.21 -27.18 -13.26
CA TRP A 236 -19.95 -26.44 -13.08
C TRP A 236 -19.77 -25.95 -11.64
N GLY A 237 -20.80 -26.09 -10.79
CA GLY A 237 -20.84 -25.60 -9.41
C GLY A 237 -19.96 -26.38 -8.43
N LEU A 238 -19.79 -25.80 -7.24
CA LEU A 238 -19.20 -26.44 -6.06
C LEU A 238 -20.29 -26.72 -5.04
N TYR A 239 -20.23 -27.91 -4.44
CA TYR A 239 -21.27 -28.43 -3.57
C TYR A 239 -20.73 -28.84 -2.20
N SER A 240 -21.55 -28.77 -1.17
CA SER A 240 -21.28 -29.25 0.19
C SER A 240 -21.49 -30.78 0.33
N SER A 241 -22.09 -31.42 -0.67
CA SER A 241 -22.45 -32.84 -0.69
C SER A 241 -21.85 -33.52 -1.93
N GLN A 242 -21.39 -34.76 -1.78
CA GLN A 242 -20.92 -35.57 -2.90
C GLN A 242 -22.05 -36.06 -3.81
N THR A 243 -23.30 -36.02 -3.37
CA THR A 243 -24.44 -36.65 -4.04
C THR A 243 -25.67 -35.77 -4.19
N ASN A 244 -25.77 -34.70 -3.42
CA ASN A 244 -26.92 -33.79 -3.48
C ASN A 244 -26.50 -32.48 -4.13
N HIS A 245 -27.36 -31.96 -5.02
CA HIS A 245 -27.04 -30.79 -5.84
C HIS A 245 -28.25 -29.84 -5.91
N ASN A 246 -28.94 -29.63 -4.80
CA ASN A 246 -30.05 -28.68 -4.74
C ASN A 246 -29.56 -27.25 -4.88
N ILE A 247 -30.11 -26.53 -5.84
CA ILE A 247 -29.85 -25.12 -6.12
C ILE A 247 -31.11 -24.25 -6.02
N ASP A 248 -32.24 -24.84 -5.64
CA ASP A 248 -33.53 -24.15 -5.61
C ASP A 248 -33.58 -23.15 -4.46
N TYR A 249 -33.58 -21.89 -4.81
CA TYR A 249 -33.71 -20.78 -3.88
C TYR A 249 -35.07 -20.10 -4.04
N ASN A 250 -35.77 -19.90 -2.92
CA ASN A 250 -36.98 -19.12 -2.87
C ASN A 250 -36.73 -17.79 -2.11
N PRO A 251 -36.66 -16.65 -2.77
CA PRO A 251 -36.34 -15.37 -2.12
C PRO A 251 -37.40 -14.91 -1.09
N SER A 252 -38.62 -15.50 -1.13
CA SER A 252 -39.67 -15.21 -0.16
C SER A 252 -39.58 -16.03 1.15
N ASP A 253 -38.67 -17.00 1.21
CA ASP A 253 -38.52 -17.90 2.35
C ASP A 253 -37.05 -18.14 2.70
N ASN A 254 -36.54 -17.38 3.70
CA ASN A 254 -35.17 -17.51 4.20
C ASN A 254 -34.84 -18.92 4.72
N SER A 255 -35.83 -19.78 4.99
CA SER A 255 -35.60 -21.14 5.42
C SER A 255 -35.04 -22.04 4.30
N THR A 256 -35.22 -21.63 3.04
CA THR A 256 -34.74 -22.40 1.89
C THR A 256 -33.23 -22.28 1.67
N ILE A 257 -32.55 -21.28 2.24
CA ILE A 257 -31.08 -21.16 2.18
C ILE A 257 -30.40 -22.39 2.80
N SER A 258 -30.95 -22.91 3.91
CA SER A 258 -30.42 -24.09 4.55
C SER A 258 -30.60 -25.40 3.76
N GLY A 259 -31.41 -25.39 2.70
CA GLY A 259 -31.64 -26.54 1.83
C GLY A 259 -30.84 -26.51 0.52
N ILE A 260 -30.05 -25.47 0.28
CA ILE A 260 -29.18 -25.37 -0.90
C ILE A 260 -27.92 -26.18 -0.67
N ASP A 261 -27.56 -27.07 -1.58
CA ASP A 261 -26.36 -27.88 -1.52
C ASP A 261 -25.16 -27.20 -2.20
N GLN A 262 -25.40 -26.27 -3.14
CA GLN A 262 -24.33 -25.47 -3.75
C GLN A 262 -23.80 -24.46 -2.72
N TYR A 263 -22.50 -24.31 -2.66
CA TYR A 263 -21.89 -23.35 -1.75
C TYR A 263 -22.29 -21.93 -2.09
N LEU A 264 -22.55 -21.16 -1.03
CA LEU A 264 -22.91 -19.75 -1.10
C LEU A 264 -21.74 -18.91 -0.58
N PHE A 265 -21.37 -17.89 -1.32
CA PHE A 265 -20.48 -16.87 -0.82
C PHE A 265 -21.26 -15.89 0.06
N PRO A 266 -20.90 -15.71 1.32
CA PRO A 266 -21.63 -14.86 2.25
C PRO A 266 -21.31 -13.40 2.01
N LEU A 267 -22.22 -12.65 1.37
CA LEU A 267 -22.14 -11.19 1.37
C LEU A 267 -22.71 -10.62 2.66
N GLU A 268 -22.06 -9.61 3.22
CA GLU A 268 -22.59 -8.85 4.35
C GLU A 268 -23.73 -7.92 3.89
N GLY A 269 -24.80 -7.88 4.64
CA GLY A 269 -25.99 -7.04 4.38
C GLY A 269 -27.26 -7.84 4.14
N LYS A 270 -28.43 -7.29 4.45
CA LYS A 270 -29.73 -7.93 4.23
C LYS A 270 -30.69 -6.97 3.56
N PRO A 271 -31.37 -7.40 2.51
CA PRO A 271 -31.24 -8.70 1.85
C PRO A 271 -30.04 -8.72 0.88
N ALA A 272 -29.02 -9.49 1.23
CA ALA A 272 -27.90 -9.68 0.33
C ALA A 272 -28.33 -10.58 -0.85
N PRO A 273 -27.88 -10.30 -2.08
CA PRO A 273 -28.02 -11.25 -3.17
C PRO A 273 -27.23 -12.52 -2.85
N LEU A 274 -27.74 -13.66 -3.30
CA LEU A 274 -27.02 -14.92 -3.14
C LEU A 274 -26.02 -15.11 -4.28
N LEU A 275 -24.76 -15.34 -3.92
CA LEU A 275 -23.72 -15.74 -4.86
C LEU A 275 -23.41 -17.22 -4.68
N MET A 276 -23.68 -17.99 -5.73
CA MET A 276 -23.39 -19.42 -5.84
C MET A 276 -21.95 -19.60 -6.32
N THR A 277 -21.21 -20.53 -5.73
CA THR A 277 -19.78 -20.75 -6.09
C THR A 277 -19.65 -21.80 -7.20
N PHE A 278 -18.68 -21.59 -8.06
CA PHE A 278 -18.37 -22.45 -9.20
C PHE A 278 -16.95 -23.00 -9.10
N ASN A 279 -16.72 -24.15 -9.70
CA ASN A 279 -15.42 -24.82 -9.69
C ASN A 279 -14.44 -24.15 -10.67
N PRO A 280 -13.40 -23.44 -10.18
CA PRO A 280 -12.45 -22.77 -11.05
C PRO A 280 -11.65 -23.74 -11.93
N LEU A 281 -11.57 -25.04 -11.58
CA LEU A 281 -10.92 -26.07 -12.41
C LEU A 281 -11.84 -26.60 -13.52
N ASN A 282 -13.14 -26.31 -13.49
CA ASN A 282 -14.05 -26.75 -14.53
C ASN A 282 -13.77 -25.99 -15.84
N THR A 283 -13.39 -26.70 -16.88
CA THR A 283 -12.98 -26.11 -18.17
C THR A 283 -14.13 -25.39 -18.86
N ASP A 284 -15.36 -25.87 -18.72
CA ASP A 284 -16.54 -25.22 -19.35
C ASP A 284 -16.85 -23.89 -18.62
N TRP A 285 -16.71 -23.85 -17.29
CA TRP A 285 -16.81 -22.62 -16.55
C TRP A 285 -15.70 -21.61 -16.93
N GLN A 286 -14.45 -22.07 -17.03
CA GLN A 286 -13.33 -21.24 -17.51
C GLN A 286 -13.63 -20.63 -18.88
N ASN A 287 -14.09 -21.45 -19.84
CA ASN A 287 -14.42 -21.00 -21.18
C ASN A 287 -15.61 -20.04 -21.19
N PHE A 288 -16.63 -20.33 -20.37
CA PHE A 288 -17.79 -19.46 -20.23
C PHE A 288 -17.39 -18.07 -19.72
N MET A 289 -16.64 -18.00 -18.63
CA MET A 289 -16.17 -16.74 -18.05
C MET A 289 -15.21 -15.99 -18.96
N ALA A 290 -14.26 -16.68 -19.59
CA ALA A 290 -13.38 -16.05 -20.57
C ALA A 290 -14.15 -15.40 -21.74
N ASN A 291 -15.27 -15.99 -22.17
CA ASN A 291 -16.11 -15.40 -23.21
C ASN A 291 -16.86 -14.14 -22.69
N GLN A 292 -17.27 -14.13 -21.42
CA GLN A 292 -17.84 -12.92 -20.83
C GLN A 292 -16.80 -11.78 -20.80
N TYR A 293 -15.56 -12.07 -20.40
CA TYR A 293 -14.47 -11.07 -20.38
C TYR A 293 -14.11 -10.56 -21.77
N LYS A 294 -13.98 -11.46 -22.75
CA LYS A 294 -13.78 -11.08 -24.15
C LYS A 294 -14.89 -10.17 -24.66
N GLY A 295 -16.15 -10.48 -24.28
CA GLY A 295 -17.31 -9.65 -24.61
C GLY A 295 -17.18 -8.23 -24.03
N ALA A 296 -16.82 -8.09 -22.75
CA ALA A 296 -16.62 -6.81 -22.08
C ALA A 296 -15.46 -6.01 -22.70
N ILE A 297 -14.31 -6.64 -22.92
CA ILE A 297 -13.12 -6.02 -23.53
C ILE A 297 -13.45 -5.52 -24.95
N ASN A 298 -14.10 -6.35 -25.76
CA ASN A 298 -14.41 -5.99 -27.14
C ASN A 298 -15.53 -4.94 -27.27
N THR A 299 -16.41 -4.81 -26.27
CA THR A 299 -17.56 -3.89 -26.31
C THR A 299 -17.26 -2.54 -25.69
N LEU A 300 -16.55 -2.53 -24.54
CA LEU A 300 -16.28 -1.33 -23.74
C LEU A 300 -14.81 -0.89 -23.76
N ASP A 301 -13.97 -1.61 -24.48
CA ASP A 301 -12.55 -1.27 -24.67
C ASP A 301 -11.67 -1.39 -23.41
N PHE A 302 -12.06 -2.20 -22.42
CA PHE A 302 -11.17 -2.52 -21.30
C PHE A 302 -9.83 -3.10 -21.77
N ASP A 303 -8.75 -2.85 -21.03
CA ASP A 303 -7.41 -3.36 -21.33
C ASP A 303 -7.11 -4.69 -20.64
N GLY A 304 -7.90 -5.05 -19.64
CA GLY A 304 -7.70 -6.28 -18.88
C GLY A 304 -8.75 -6.53 -17.81
N ILE A 305 -8.46 -7.53 -16.98
CA ILE A 305 -9.38 -8.03 -15.94
C ILE A 305 -8.65 -8.07 -14.60
N GLN A 306 -9.32 -7.58 -13.57
CA GLN A 306 -8.98 -7.87 -12.19
C GLN A 306 -9.92 -8.93 -11.63
N ILE A 307 -9.36 -10.08 -11.29
CA ILE A 307 -10.08 -11.21 -10.70
C ILE A 307 -10.09 -11.05 -9.19
N ASP A 308 -11.27 -11.03 -8.57
CA ASP A 308 -11.40 -10.86 -7.13
C ASP A 308 -11.69 -12.16 -6.37
N GLN A 309 -11.45 -12.14 -5.05
CA GLN A 309 -11.69 -13.22 -4.09
C GLN A 309 -10.85 -14.49 -4.34
N MET A 310 -9.63 -14.33 -4.83
CA MET A 310 -8.70 -15.40 -5.11
C MET A 310 -7.66 -15.57 -3.99
N GLY A 311 -8.04 -15.65 -2.77
CA GLY A 311 -7.10 -15.79 -1.66
C GLY A 311 -7.76 -16.41 -0.47
N ASP A 312 -7.66 -15.71 0.65
CA ASP A 312 -8.42 -16.07 1.82
C ASP A 312 -9.92 -15.88 1.56
N PHE A 313 -10.69 -16.88 1.84
CA PHE A 313 -12.13 -16.84 1.63
C PHE A 313 -12.87 -17.49 2.81
N TRP A 314 -14.11 -17.10 2.96
CA TRP A 314 -14.99 -17.62 3.99
C TRP A 314 -15.25 -19.10 3.76
N GLY A 315 -15.04 -19.94 4.78
CA GLY A 315 -15.29 -21.37 4.70
C GLY A 315 -14.10 -22.19 4.22
N ARG A 316 -12.86 -21.71 4.40
CA ARG A 316 -11.62 -22.47 4.09
C ARG A 316 -11.58 -23.89 4.64
N ASP A 317 -12.26 -24.14 5.75
CA ASP A 317 -12.39 -25.47 6.36
C ASP A 317 -13.51 -26.30 5.74
N ALA A 318 -14.25 -25.76 4.78
CA ALA A 318 -15.32 -26.44 4.10
C ALA A 318 -14.79 -27.45 3.09
N GLN A 319 -15.48 -28.55 2.96
CA GLN A 319 -15.19 -29.56 1.94
C GLN A 319 -16.00 -29.26 0.67
N TYR A 320 -15.30 -28.87 -0.40
CA TYR A 320 -15.89 -28.59 -1.69
C TYR A 320 -15.87 -29.83 -2.57
N TYR A 321 -17.01 -30.13 -3.18
CA TYR A 321 -17.12 -31.22 -4.14
C TYR A 321 -17.61 -30.66 -5.48
N ASP A 322 -17.08 -31.23 -6.60
CA ASP A 322 -17.65 -30.98 -7.91
C ASP A 322 -18.99 -31.75 -8.05
N TYR A 323 -19.64 -31.60 -9.19
CA TYR A 323 -20.92 -32.26 -9.46
C TYR A 323 -20.83 -33.79 -9.48
N ASP A 324 -19.66 -34.35 -9.75
CA ASP A 324 -19.41 -35.80 -9.79
C ASP A 324 -19.00 -36.34 -8.41
N GLY A 325 -18.97 -35.49 -7.38
CA GLY A 325 -18.64 -35.85 -6.00
C GLY A 325 -17.14 -35.94 -5.71
N ASN A 326 -16.28 -35.44 -6.59
CA ASN A 326 -14.85 -35.37 -6.34
C ASN A 326 -14.53 -34.15 -5.48
N TYR A 327 -13.59 -34.32 -4.55
CA TYR A 327 -13.08 -33.22 -3.73
C TYR A 327 -12.32 -32.20 -4.58
N VAL A 328 -12.58 -30.92 -4.31
CA VAL A 328 -11.90 -29.80 -4.96
C VAL A 328 -11.20 -28.97 -3.88
N ASN A 329 -9.88 -28.84 -4.00
CA ASN A 329 -9.13 -27.84 -3.24
C ASN A 329 -9.29 -26.46 -3.92
N LEU A 330 -10.12 -25.61 -3.36
CA LEU A 330 -10.45 -24.34 -3.96
C LEU A 330 -9.23 -23.43 -4.08
N GLY A 331 -8.39 -23.37 -3.05
CA GLY A 331 -7.16 -22.57 -3.06
C GLY A 331 -6.20 -22.95 -4.20
N GLU A 332 -5.98 -24.25 -4.40
CA GLU A 332 -5.11 -24.75 -5.49
C GLU A 332 -5.72 -24.53 -6.88
N SER A 333 -7.01 -24.23 -6.96
CA SER A 333 -7.71 -24.03 -8.23
C SER A 333 -7.54 -22.63 -8.82
N PHE A 334 -7.17 -21.63 -8.02
CA PHE A 334 -7.18 -20.23 -8.43
C PHE A 334 -6.10 -19.87 -9.44
N ALA A 335 -4.86 -20.32 -9.23
CA ALA A 335 -3.79 -20.08 -10.19
C ALA A 335 -4.05 -20.75 -11.55
N PRO A 336 -4.47 -22.03 -11.64
CA PRO A 336 -4.89 -22.63 -12.91
C PRO A 336 -6.02 -21.89 -13.62
N PHE A 337 -7.01 -21.36 -12.86
CA PHE A 337 -8.08 -20.56 -13.43
C PHE A 337 -7.52 -19.26 -14.04
N THR A 338 -6.76 -18.50 -13.27
CA THR A 338 -6.14 -17.24 -13.70
C THR A 338 -5.27 -17.45 -14.95
N ASN A 339 -4.47 -18.51 -14.96
CA ASN A 339 -3.62 -18.88 -16.10
C ASN A 339 -4.44 -19.22 -17.36
N ALA A 340 -5.58 -19.88 -17.20
CA ALA A 340 -6.48 -20.20 -18.31
C ALA A 340 -7.14 -18.91 -18.88
N ILE A 341 -7.54 -17.99 -18.00
CA ILE A 341 -8.10 -16.69 -18.43
C ILE A 341 -7.02 -15.88 -19.15
N LYS A 342 -5.83 -15.71 -18.56
CA LYS A 342 -4.72 -14.96 -19.19
C LYS A 342 -4.41 -15.48 -20.59
N ARG A 343 -4.27 -16.79 -20.74
CA ARG A 343 -4.04 -17.42 -22.06
C ARG A 343 -5.15 -17.08 -23.06
N GLN A 344 -6.41 -17.24 -22.67
CA GLN A 344 -7.54 -17.00 -23.56
C GLN A 344 -7.72 -15.52 -23.94
N LEU A 345 -7.41 -14.58 -23.05
CA LEU A 345 -7.41 -13.16 -23.35
C LEU A 345 -6.26 -12.80 -24.30
N THR A 346 -5.08 -13.36 -24.09
CA THR A 346 -3.92 -13.17 -24.99
C THR A 346 -4.21 -13.68 -26.42
N GLU A 347 -4.88 -14.83 -26.54
CA GLU A 347 -5.33 -15.37 -27.83
C GLU A 347 -6.39 -14.49 -28.51
N ASN A 348 -7.24 -13.81 -27.73
CA ASN A 348 -8.26 -12.90 -28.23
C ASN A 348 -7.66 -11.57 -28.73
N ASN A 349 -6.87 -10.92 -27.87
CA ASN A 349 -6.21 -9.64 -28.17
C ASN A 349 -4.98 -9.46 -27.27
N SER A 350 -3.78 -9.63 -27.83
CA SER A 350 -2.52 -9.52 -27.09
C SER A 350 -2.21 -8.10 -26.59
N ALA A 351 -2.92 -7.06 -27.06
CA ALA A 351 -2.76 -5.68 -26.57
C ALA A 351 -3.73 -5.35 -25.43
N LYS A 352 -4.71 -6.24 -25.14
CA LYS A 352 -5.74 -6.05 -24.12
C LYS A 352 -5.91 -7.33 -23.31
N ASN A 353 -4.86 -7.73 -22.64
CA ASN A 353 -4.79 -9.00 -21.93
C ASN A 353 -4.19 -8.88 -20.54
N ILE A 354 -4.17 -7.67 -19.96
CA ILE A 354 -3.68 -7.47 -18.60
C ILE A 354 -4.58 -8.27 -17.64
N VAL A 355 -3.96 -9.07 -16.79
CA VAL A 355 -4.65 -9.86 -15.76
C VAL A 355 -3.92 -9.69 -14.44
N THR A 356 -4.66 -9.29 -13.44
CA THR A 356 -4.25 -9.40 -12.05
C THR A 356 -5.33 -10.08 -11.24
N MET A 357 -5.00 -10.55 -10.05
CA MET A 357 -5.97 -11.16 -9.15
C MET A 357 -5.77 -10.69 -7.72
N ASN A 358 -6.87 -10.51 -7.01
CA ASN A 358 -6.84 -10.21 -5.59
C ASN A 358 -6.57 -11.50 -4.79
N ALA A 359 -5.33 -11.70 -4.40
CA ALA A 359 -4.98 -12.69 -3.40
C ALA A 359 -5.27 -12.11 -2.01
N VAL A 360 -6.55 -12.14 -1.61
CA VAL A 360 -7.03 -11.57 -0.34
C VAL A 360 -6.20 -12.12 0.83
N ASN A 361 -5.67 -11.21 1.67
CA ASN A 361 -4.77 -11.57 2.77
C ASN A 361 -3.53 -12.39 2.35
N GLY A 362 -2.97 -12.09 1.17
CA GLY A 362 -1.87 -12.86 0.58
C GLY A 362 -0.64 -13.03 1.48
N GLY A 363 -0.45 -12.15 2.45
CA GLY A 363 0.63 -12.23 3.45
C GLY A 363 0.28 -12.99 4.72
N SER A 364 -0.92 -13.54 4.83
CA SER A 364 -1.31 -14.29 6.03
C SER A 364 -0.73 -15.70 6.05
N GLU A 365 0.04 -16.03 7.09
CA GLU A 365 0.55 -17.39 7.34
C GLU A 365 -0.57 -18.40 7.61
N ASP A 366 -1.73 -17.94 8.05
CA ASP A 366 -2.89 -18.77 8.37
C ASP A 366 -3.61 -19.29 7.11
N TYR A 367 -3.33 -18.72 5.93
CA TYR A 367 -4.03 -19.04 4.69
C TYR A 367 -3.12 -19.76 3.70
N PHE A 368 -3.16 -21.07 3.80
CA PHE A 368 -2.26 -22.02 3.12
C PHE A 368 -2.18 -21.87 1.59
N SER A 369 -3.21 -21.35 0.95
CA SER A 369 -3.27 -21.25 -0.51
C SER A 369 -2.77 -19.91 -1.05
N SER A 370 -2.72 -18.87 -0.23
CA SER A 370 -2.40 -17.52 -0.69
C SER A 370 -1.00 -17.44 -1.30
N ASN A 371 -0.02 -18.00 -0.64
CA ASN A 371 1.38 -17.95 -1.11
C ASN A 371 1.57 -18.71 -2.42
N SER A 372 0.98 -19.91 -2.56
CA SER A 372 1.09 -20.68 -3.81
C SER A 372 0.28 -20.06 -4.95
N ILE A 373 -0.86 -19.42 -4.67
CA ILE A 373 -1.64 -18.68 -5.66
C ILE A 373 -0.81 -17.55 -6.26
N ILE A 374 -0.23 -16.70 -5.40
CA ILE A 374 0.54 -15.54 -5.83
C ILE A 374 1.74 -15.96 -6.67
N SER A 375 2.51 -16.95 -6.21
CA SER A 375 3.76 -17.35 -6.86
C SER A 375 3.59 -18.12 -8.17
N THR A 376 2.46 -18.79 -8.39
CA THR A 376 2.23 -19.64 -9.56
C THR A 376 1.27 -19.08 -10.60
N ALA A 377 0.53 -18.01 -10.26
CA ALA A 377 -0.38 -17.37 -11.19
C ALA A 377 0.36 -16.48 -12.20
N ASN A 378 -0.01 -16.61 -13.47
CA ASN A 378 0.54 -15.78 -14.55
C ASN A 378 -0.18 -14.44 -14.63
N THR A 379 -0.04 -13.64 -13.60
CA THR A 379 -0.53 -12.25 -13.54
C THR A 379 0.52 -11.28 -14.08
N ASP A 380 0.10 -10.10 -14.53
CA ASP A 380 1.03 -9.07 -15.01
C ASP A 380 1.66 -8.31 -13.84
N PHE A 381 0.93 -8.15 -12.74
CA PHE A 381 1.42 -7.69 -11.44
C PHE A 381 0.65 -8.38 -10.32
N ALA A 382 1.24 -8.43 -9.13
CA ALA A 382 0.57 -8.98 -7.95
C ALA A 382 -0.37 -7.94 -7.32
N PHE A 383 -1.52 -8.40 -6.82
CA PHE A 383 -2.45 -7.56 -6.08
C PHE A 383 -2.91 -8.31 -4.82
N SER A 384 -2.93 -7.63 -3.70
CA SER A 384 -3.46 -8.17 -2.44
C SER A 384 -4.24 -7.11 -1.68
N GLU A 385 -5.34 -7.51 -1.12
CA GLU A 385 -6.15 -6.74 -0.20
C GLU A 385 -5.77 -7.10 1.23
N LEU A 386 -5.44 -6.10 2.05
CA LEU A 386 -4.93 -6.32 3.41
C LEU A 386 -6.06 -6.23 4.44
N TRP A 387 -6.26 -7.32 5.18
CA TRP A 387 -7.23 -7.42 6.26
C TRP A 387 -6.57 -7.87 7.58
N GLY A 388 -7.33 -7.98 8.64
CA GLY A 388 -6.98 -8.17 10.03
C GLY A 388 -5.73 -8.96 10.44
N ASN A 389 -5.17 -9.78 9.56
CA ASN A 389 -3.90 -10.46 9.82
C ASN A 389 -2.67 -9.70 9.32
N SER A 390 -2.89 -8.59 8.62
CA SER A 390 -1.85 -7.72 8.05
C SER A 390 -1.88 -6.31 8.67
N ASP A 391 -2.32 -6.18 9.91
CA ASP A 391 -2.55 -4.88 10.55
C ASP A 391 -1.25 -4.17 10.96
N SER A 392 -0.11 -4.88 11.13
CA SER A 392 1.13 -4.22 11.52
C SER A 392 2.01 -3.84 10.32
N TYR A 393 2.71 -2.71 10.43
CA TYR A 393 3.71 -2.25 9.45
C TYR A 393 4.73 -3.34 9.10
N LYS A 394 5.19 -4.10 10.11
CA LYS A 394 6.14 -5.18 9.88
C LYS A 394 5.57 -6.30 9.01
N LYS A 395 4.34 -6.72 9.24
CA LYS A 395 3.70 -7.78 8.43
C LYS A 395 3.52 -7.37 6.98
N VAL A 396 3.18 -6.10 6.75
CA VAL A 396 3.10 -5.53 5.39
C VAL A 396 4.48 -5.58 4.71
N ASN A 397 5.53 -5.15 5.40
CA ASN A 397 6.90 -5.22 4.88
C ASN A 397 7.34 -6.65 4.60
N ASP A 398 7.11 -7.58 5.51
CA ASP A 398 7.48 -8.99 5.37
C ASP A 398 6.78 -9.63 4.15
N PHE A 399 5.48 -9.35 3.98
CA PHE A 399 4.73 -9.83 2.82
C PHE A 399 5.28 -9.30 1.50
N ILE A 400 5.51 -7.99 1.40
CA ILE A 400 6.02 -7.37 0.17
C ILE A 400 7.41 -7.95 -0.17
N ASN A 401 8.29 -8.07 0.80
CA ASN A 401 9.62 -8.63 0.60
C ASN A 401 9.55 -10.10 0.15
N TRP A 402 8.71 -10.91 0.81
CA TRP A 402 8.50 -12.29 0.42
C TRP A 402 7.95 -12.40 -1.01
N GLN A 403 6.92 -11.64 -1.34
CA GLN A 403 6.28 -11.63 -2.66
C GLN A 403 7.30 -11.27 -3.76
N LYS A 404 8.08 -10.22 -3.54
CA LYS A 404 9.08 -9.75 -4.49
C LYS A 404 10.14 -10.80 -4.80
N MET A 405 10.53 -11.60 -3.81
CA MET A 405 11.49 -12.69 -3.98
C MET A 405 10.92 -13.90 -4.73
N GLN A 406 9.60 -14.16 -4.63
CA GLN A 406 8.97 -15.32 -5.28
C GLN A 406 8.69 -15.11 -6.77
N ASP A 407 8.27 -13.92 -7.16
CA ASP A 407 7.73 -13.63 -8.51
C ASP A 407 8.76 -13.06 -9.48
N GLY A 408 10.04 -13.19 -9.20
CA GLY A 408 11.10 -12.60 -10.04
C GLY A 408 11.07 -11.09 -10.10
N GLY A 409 10.56 -10.44 -9.05
CA GLY A 409 10.52 -8.99 -8.89
C GLY A 409 9.35 -8.30 -9.57
N LYS A 410 8.25 -9.01 -9.90
CA LYS A 410 7.01 -8.37 -10.37
C LYS A 410 6.57 -7.24 -9.45
N ALA A 411 5.94 -6.24 -10.03
CA ALA A 411 5.30 -5.17 -9.28
C ALA A 411 4.20 -5.71 -8.36
N ILE A 412 4.04 -5.04 -7.21
CA ILE A 412 3.07 -5.40 -6.19
C ILE A 412 2.18 -4.19 -5.92
N VAL A 413 0.87 -4.39 -5.94
CA VAL A 413 -0.14 -3.41 -5.58
C VAL A 413 -0.89 -3.90 -4.34
N LEU A 414 -1.03 -3.05 -3.34
CA LEU A 414 -1.77 -3.35 -2.13
C LEU A 414 -3.00 -2.45 -2.00
N ALA A 415 -4.12 -3.03 -1.61
CA ALA A 415 -5.29 -2.30 -1.12
C ALA A 415 -5.24 -2.30 0.41
N ALA A 416 -4.88 -1.15 0.96
CA ALA A 416 -4.80 -0.91 2.40
C ALA A 416 -5.82 0.18 2.76
N TYR A 417 -6.95 -0.20 3.39
CA TYR A 417 -8.03 0.72 3.71
C TYR A 417 -7.67 1.56 4.92
N MET A 418 -7.45 2.86 4.66
CA MET A 418 -7.03 3.81 5.67
C MET A 418 -8.23 4.38 6.42
N ASN A 419 -8.03 4.64 7.72
CA ASN A 419 -9.02 5.29 8.58
C ASN A 419 -10.41 4.63 8.53
N GLN A 420 -10.43 3.32 8.60
CA GLN A 420 -11.66 2.52 8.58
C GLN A 420 -12.61 2.92 9.74
N TYR A 421 -12.09 3.46 10.83
CA TYR A 421 -12.84 3.92 11.99
C TYR A 421 -12.75 5.44 12.11
N ASP A 422 -13.59 6.17 11.49
CA ASP A 422 -13.64 7.62 11.31
C ASP A 422 -13.72 8.46 12.62
N ILE A 423 -12.85 8.22 13.59
CA ILE A 423 -12.82 8.95 14.85
C ILE A 423 -11.86 10.15 14.82
N ASN A 424 -11.14 10.37 13.72
CA ASN A 424 -10.29 11.54 13.55
C ASN A 424 -11.12 12.76 13.15
N GLY A 425 -10.86 13.92 13.75
CA GLY A 425 -11.53 15.18 13.43
C GLY A 425 -11.89 15.99 14.65
N THR A 426 -12.80 16.96 14.48
CA THR A 426 -13.24 17.84 15.56
C THR A 426 -14.42 17.24 16.30
N THR A 427 -14.24 16.97 17.59
CA THR A 427 -15.29 16.40 18.45
C THR A 427 -16.05 17.44 19.22
N TYR A 428 -17.37 17.35 19.18
CA TYR A 428 -18.31 18.22 19.87
C TYR A 428 -19.10 17.43 20.91
N SER A 429 -19.16 17.95 22.15
CA SER A 429 -19.93 17.33 23.23
C SER A 429 -21.38 17.78 23.23
N TYR A 430 -22.33 16.85 23.26
CA TYR A 430 -23.75 17.15 23.39
C TYR A 430 -24.14 17.78 24.72
N SER A 431 -23.26 17.76 25.73
CA SER A 431 -23.47 18.52 26.97
C SER A 431 -23.51 20.03 26.73
N ASN A 432 -23.03 20.52 25.59
CA ASN A 432 -23.01 21.94 25.21
C ASN A 432 -24.12 22.28 24.17
N ALA A 433 -24.98 21.34 23.82
CA ALA A 433 -26.03 21.52 22.82
C ALA A 433 -27.22 22.31 23.38
N GLN A 434 -27.97 22.97 22.49
CA GLN A 434 -29.30 23.48 22.82
C GLN A 434 -30.30 22.33 22.82
N LEU A 435 -31.00 22.15 23.94
CA LEU A 435 -31.87 20.99 24.17
C LEU A 435 -33.34 21.39 24.12
N THR A 436 -34.18 20.60 23.44
CA THR A 436 -35.65 20.72 23.46
C THR A 436 -36.21 19.33 23.70
N GLY A 437 -36.94 19.11 24.80
CA GLY A 437 -37.51 17.84 25.17
C GLY A 437 -36.50 16.85 25.79
N VAL A 438 -35.26 16.86 25.36
CA VAL A 438 -34.16 16.02 25.85
C VAL A 438 -33.42 16.66 27.03
N HIS A 439 -32.68 15.89 27.82
CA HIS A 439 -31.97 16.37 29.01
C HIS A 439 -30.59 15.73 29.15
N ILE A 440 -29.71 16.44 29.89
CA ILE A 440 -28.38 15.93 30.23
C ILE A 440 -28.52 14.95 31.42
N ASN A 441 -27.84 13.85 31.32
CA ASN A 441 -27.65 12.87 32.38
C ASN A 441 -26.14 12.58 32.58
N SER A 442 -25.79 12.10 33.77
CA SER A 442 -24.40 11.66 34.07
C SER A 442 -24.46 10.38 34.88
N GLU A 443 -23.79 9.36 34.40
CA GLU A 443 -23.75 8.03 35.00
C GLU A 443 -22.35 7.44 34.83
N ASN A 444 -21.82 6.85 35.90
CA ASN A 444 -20.47 6.24 35.91
C ASN A 444 -19.33 7.16 35.41
N GLY A 445 -19.47 8.48 35.59
CA GLY A 445 -18.50 9.46 35.14
C GLY A 445 -18.64 9.89 33.66
N VAL A 446 -19.61 9.34 32.94
CA VAL A 446 -19.93 9.72 31.55
C VAL A 446 -21.10 10.68 31.53
N THR A 447 -20.95 11.80 30.85
CA THR A 447 -22.03 12.79 30.65
C THR A 447 -22.57 12.67 29.24
N TYR A 448 -23.90 12.53 29.12
CA TYR A 448 -24.58 12.34 27.85
C TYR A 448 -25.97 13.00 27.85
N ILE A 449 -26.60 13.10 26.68
CA ILE A 449 -28.01 13.50 26.57
C ILE A 449 -28.89 12.30 26.29
N THR A 450 -30.13 12.33 26.77
CA THR A 450 -31.13 11.28 26.55
C THR A 450 -32.52 11.85 26.63
N GLY A 451 -33.59 11.04 26.42
CA GLY A 451 -34.98 11.46 26.53
C GLY A 451 -35.56 11.89 25.18
N PHE A 452 -35.20 11.24 24.10
CA PHE A 452 -35.84 11.44 22.77
C PHE A 452 -37.12 10.62 22.69
N ASP A 453 -38.14 10.99 23.52
CA ASP A 453 -39.33 10.18 23.73
C ASP A 453 -40.52 10.68 22.91
N GLU A 454 -40.55 11.98 22.59
CA GLU A 454 -41.65 12.63 21.89
C GLU A 454 -41.20 13.18 20.53
N VAL A 455 -42.11 13.25 19.55
CA VAL A 455 -41.85 13.89 18.27
C VAL A 455 -41.48 15.34 18.44
N GLY A 456 -40.36 15.75 17.94
CA GLY A 456 -39.78 17.11 18.08
C GLY A 456 -38.75 17.26 19.18
N ASP A 457 -38.49 16.21 20.00
CA ASP A 457 -37.37 16.20 20.94
C ASP A 457 -36.05 16.25 20.15
N ARG A 458 -35.18 17.20 20.52
CA ARG A 458 -33.97 17.45 19.74
C ARG A 458 -32.84 18.05 20.54
N ALA A 459 -31.64 17.87 20.01
CA ALA A 459 -30.43 18.58 20.41
C ALA A 459 -29.80 19.26 19.20
N GLU A 460 -29.48 20.55 19.37
CA GLU A 460 -28.89 21.40 18.34
C GLU A 460 -27.47 21.79 18.79
N ILE A 461 -26.48 21.50 17.95
CA ILE A 461 -25.08 21.78 18.24
C ILE A 461 -24.45 22.56 17.07
N THR A 462 -23.62 23.54 17.42
CA THR A 462 -22.86 24.30 16.44
C THR A 462 -21.57 23.55 16.13
N ILE A 463 -21.34 23.27 14.87
CA ILE A 463 -20.11 22.68 14.34
C ILE A 463 -19.41 23.66 13.41
N GLU A 464 -18.10 23.51 13.24
CA GLU A 464 -17.29 24.36 12.36
C GLU A 464 -16.53 23.49 11.35
N ALA A 465 -16.77 23.74 10.06
CA ALA A 465 -16.00 23.15 8.97
C ALA A 465 -14.78 24.04 8.70
N PRO A 466 -13.53 23.53 8.85
CA PRO A 466 -12.33 24.33 8.63
C PRO A 466 -12.11 24.70 7.16
N GLU A 467 -12.63 23.93 6.23
CA GLU A 467 -12.56 24.15 4.78
C GLU A 467 -13.79 23.53 4.09
N ASP A 468 -14.00 23.89 2.82
CA ASP A 468 -15.05 23.29 2.01
C ASP A 468 -14.73 21.82 1.76
N GLY A 469 -15.67 20.90 1.97
CA GLY A 469 -15.40 19.50 1.72
C GLY A 469 -16.44 18.52 2.25
N ASN A 470 -16.21 17.24 1.96
CA ASN A 470 -16.99 16.13 2.48
C ASN A 470 -16.40 15.67 3.83
N TYR A 471 -17.30 15.49 4.79
CA TYR A 471 -16.98 15.04 6.14
C TYR A 471 -17.78 13.80 6.49
N SER A 472 -17.30 13.00 7.42
CA SER A 472 -18.12 11.99 8.08
C SER A 472 -18.71 12.52 9.38
N LEU A 473 -19.84 11.93 9.81
CA LEU A 473 -20.40 12.13 11.14
C LEU A 473 -20.19 10.87 11.96
N VAL A 474 -19.48 10.99 13.07
CA VAL A 474 -19.25 9.87 14.00
C VAL A 474 -19.86 10.20 15.34
N PHE A 475 -20.90 9.44 15.74
CA PHE A 475 -21.56 9.61 17.03
C PHE A 475 -20.99 8.61 18.04
N LEU A 476 -20.56 9.09 19.20
CA LEU A 476 -20.36 8.21 20.35
C LEU A 476 -21.70 8.12 21.08
N ALA A 477 -22.32 6.95 20.97
CA ALA A 477 -23.69 6.72 21.44
C ALA A 477 -23.87 5.35 22.08
N ALA A 478 -24.94 5.22 22.84
CA ALA A 478 -25.41 3.93 23.33
C ALA A 478 -26.93 3.82 23.10
N ASN A 479 -27.38 2.60 22.75
CA ASN A 479 -28.80 2.28 22.66
C ASN A 479 -29.17 1.22 23.70
N GLY A 480 -29.90 1.66 24.73
CA GLY A 480 -30.29 0.81 25.85
C GLY A 480 -31.45 -0.16 25.57
N THR A 481 -31.95 -0.22 24.32
CA THR A 481 -33.00 -1.17 23.92
C THR A 481 -32.45 -2.39 23.20
N ASP A 482 -33.29 -3.42 23.05
CA ASP A 482 -32.93 -4.65 22.32
C ASP A 482 -33.16 -4.54 20.81
N THR A 483 -33.56 -3.38 20.32
CA THR A 483 -33.88 -3.13 18.92
C THR A 483 -33.14 -1.92 18.38
N GLN A 484 -32.93 -1.86 17.08
CA GLN A 484 -32.39 -0.70 16.40
C GLN A 484 -33.30 0.52 16.60
N ALA A 485 -32.75 1.63 17.03
CA ALA A 485 -33.38 2.94 17.08
C ALA A 485 -32.96 3.81 15.90
N SER A 486 -33.73 4.87 15.61
CA SER A 486 -33.31 5.87 14.61
C SER A 486 -33.59 7.30 15.07
N LYS A 487 -32.83 8.23 14.55
CA LYS A 487 -33.03 9.67 14.73
C LYS A 487 -32.75 10.40 13.45
N SER A 488 -33.54 11.42 13.19
CA SER A 488 -33.36 12.30 12.03
C SER A 488 -32.26 13.33 12.29
N ILE A 489 -31.37 13.49 11.33
CA ILE A 489 -30.28 14.46 11.35
C ILE A 489 -30.61 15.61 10.41
N TYR A 490 -30.51 16.84 10.91
CA TYR A 490 -30.69 18.06 10.14
C TYR A 490 -29.39 18.86 10.10
N LEU A 491 -29.11 19.46 8.95
CA LEU A 491 -28.04 20.42 8.75
C LEU A 491 -28.67 21.76 8.37
N ASP A 492 -28.35 22.79 9.12
CA ASP A 492 -28.87 24.17 8.92
C ASP A 492 -30.40 24.21 8.74
N GLY A 493 -31.13 23.39 9.50
CA GLY A 493 -32.58 23.27 9.49
C GLY A 493 -33.16 22.40 8.35
N THR A 494 -32.32 21.84 7.47
CA THR A 494 -32.76 20.93 6.42
C THR A 494 -32.47 19.48 6.80
N LYS A 495 -33.44 18.57 6.67
CA LYS A 495 -33.23 17.15 6.94
C LYS A 495 -32.19 16.60 6.00
N TYR A 496 -31.12 16.06 6.58
CA TYR A 496 -29.99 15.51 5.86
C TYR A 496 -30.14 13.98 5.68
N MET A 497 -30.31 13.25 6.79
CA MET A 497 -30.42 11.81 6.81
C MET A 497 -31.21 11.30 8.02
N THR A 498 -31.42 9.99 8.09
CA THR A 498 -31.83 9.28 9.30
C THR A 498 -30.67 8.42 9.80
N ALA A 499 -30.19 8.68 11.01
CA ALA A 499 -29.17 7.87 11.66
C ALA A 499 -29.79 6.68 12.40
N TYR A 500 -29.20 5.50 12.26
CA TYR A 500 -29.64 4.26 12.87
C TYR A 500 -28.64 3.81 13.93
N PHE A 501 -29.14 3.47 15.11
CA PHE A 501 -28.36 3.05 16.27
C PHE A 501 -28.76 1.63 16.64
N ASP A 502 -27.90 0.69 16.40
CA ASP A 502 -28.10 -0.70 16.78
C ASP A 502 -28.12 -0.86 18.32
N ALA A 503 -28.74 -1.90 18.80
CA ALA A 503 -28.78 -2.20 20.23
C ALA A 503 -27.36 -2.45 20.76
N THR A 504 -26.98 -1.72 21.80
CA THR A 504 -25.64 -1.86 22.43
C THR A 504 -25.71 -2.64 23.75
N ARG A 505 -26.81 -3.33 23.97
CA ARG A 505 -27.07 -4.11 25.19
C ARG A 505 -26.46 -5.49 25.10
N ASN A 506 -25.62 -5.84 26.06
CA ASN A 506 -24.90 -7.13 26.09
C ASN A 506 -25.72 -8.32 26.62
N GLY A 507 -27.00 -8.41 26.36
CA GLY A 507 -27.81 -9.61 26.64
C GLY A 507 -27.90 -10.09 28.11
N ILE A 508 -27.20 -9.46 29.06
CA ILE A 508 -27.17 -9.75 30.47
C ILE A 508 -27.97 -8.67 31.21
N ILE A 509 -29.05 -9.07 31.86
CA ILE A 509 -29.90 -8.15 32.64
C ILE A 509 -29.32 -8.01 34.04
N PRO A 510 -29.17 -6.80 34.57
CA PRO A 510 -29.31 -5.47 34.00
C PRO A 510 -27.95 -4.92 33.55
N ALA A 511 -27.58 -5.07 32.28
CA ALA A 511 -26.38 -4.50 31.76
C ALA A 511 -26.63 -3.04 31.41
N GLU A 512 -25.69 -2.16 31.78
CA GLU A 512 -25.60 -0.83 31.20
C GLU A 512 -25.35 -0.98 29.69
N PRO A 513 -25.96 -0.17 28.83
CA PRO A 513 -25.66 -0.22 27.42
C PRO A 513 -24.20 0.19 27.18
N ASP A 514 -23.52 -0.54 26.33
CA ASP A 514 -22.15 -0.23 25.92
C ASP A 514 -22.14 0.99 24.99
N TRP A 515 -21.03 1.71 24.99
CA TRP A 515 -20.80 2.86 24.12
C TRP A 515 -20.11 2.39 22.85
N TYR A 516 -20.66 2.82 21.68
CA TYR A 516 -20.12 2.52 20.37
C TYR A 516 -19.97 3.78 19.54
N TYR A 517 -18.99 3.76 18.63
CA TYR A 517 -18.88 4.75 17.58
C TYR A 517 -19.74 4.33 16.41
N TYR A 518 -20.68 5.21 16.02
CA TYR A 518 -21.53 5.04 14.85
C TYR A 518 -21.05 6.03 13.79
N SER A 519 -20.35 5.54 12.78
CA SER A 519 -19.88 6.35 11.66
C SER A 519 -20.93 6.41 10.56
N TYR A 520 -21.21 7.60 10.11
CA TYR A 520 -22.08 7.90 8.98
C TYR A 520 -21.27 8.66 7.94
N ASP A 521 -20.42 7.96 7.32
CA ASP A 521 -19.88 8.26 6.03
C ASP A 521 -20.76 7.55 5.02
N ALA A 522 -20.99 7.89 3.88
CA ALA A 522 -21.91 7.36 2.91
C ALA A 522 -21.82 5.85 2.61
N SER A 523 -21.52 5.01 3.57
CA SER A 523 -21.73 3.58 3.45
C SER A 523 -23.24 3.28 3.20
N PHE A 524 -23.61 2.03 3.02
CA PHE A 524 -24.95 1.53 2.73
C PHE A 524 -26.13 2.16 3.48
N THR A 525 -25.88 2.87 4.57
CA THR A 525 -26.89 3.44 5.46
C THR A 525 -27.10 4.93 5.30
N ALA A 526 -26.15 5.64 4.70
CA ALA A 526 -26.26 7.09 4.46
C ALA A 526 -26.33 7.39 2.96
N PRO A 527 -27.43 7.92 2.46
CA PRO A 527 -27.62 8.12 1.01
C PRO A 527 -26.86 9.32 0.44
N LYS A 528 -26.12 10.08 1.25
CA LYS A 528 -25.46 11.34 0.84
C LYS A 528 -24.21 11.62 1.63
N ASN A 529 -23.20 12.20 0.99
CA ASN A 529 -22.07 12.82 1.66
C ASN A 529 -22.50 14.03 2.47
N LEU A 530 -21.88 14.26 3.61
CA LEU A 530 -22.01 15.50 4.34
C LEU A 530 -21.05 16.53 3.74
N TYR A 531 -21.48 17.24 2.71
CA TYR A 531 -20.71 18.38 2.20
C TYR A 531 -21.00 19.62 3.05
N LEU A 532 -19.95 20.23 3.55
CA LEU A 532 -19.99 21.48 4.29
C LEU A 532 -19.16 22.52 3.57
N THR A 533 -19.66 23.74 3.51
CA THR A 533 -18.84 24.89 3.17
C THR A 533 -18.03 25.32 4.39
N LYS A 534 -16.86 25.92 4.17
CA LYS A 534 -16.06 26.50 5.24
C LYS A 534 -16.89 27.45 6.11
N GLY A 535 -16.89 27.21 7.41
CA GLY A 535 -17.58 28.06 8.38
C GLY A 535 -18.44 27.29 9.37
N THR A 536 -19.35 28.00 9.98
CA THR A 536 -20.18 27.51 11.09
C THR A 536 -21.51 26.97 10.56
N HIS A 537 -21.88 25.76 11.02
CA HIS A 537 -23.12 25.09 10.70
C HIS A 537 -23.87 24.66 11.96
N THR A 538 -25.16 24.42 11.83
CA THR A 538 -26.01 23.89 12.91
C THR A 538 -26.36 22.44 12.60
N LEU A 539 -25.89 21.51 13.40
CA LEU A 539 -26.24 20.10 13.36
C LEU A 539 -27.32 19.81 14.38
N THR A 540 -28.46 19.28 13.94
CA THR A 540 -29.58 18.93 14.84
C THR A 540 -29.83 17.43 14.74
N ILE A 541 -29.91 16.74 15.88
CA ILE A 541 -30.44 15.39 16.00
C ILE A 541 -31.83 15.47 16.64
N GLN A 542 -32.85 14.87 16.00
CA GLN A 542 -34.26 15.03 16.35
C GLN A 542 -35.01 13.70 16.26
N GLN A 543 -36.00 13.52 17.13
CA GLN A 543 -37.01 12.48 17.01
C GLN A 543 -38.09 12.94 16.05
N ASP A 544 -38.19 12.36 14.86
CA ASP A 544 -39.28 12.58 13.95
C ASP A 544 -40.38 11.51 14.10
N ALA A 545 -41.55 11.74 13.49
CA ALA A 545 -42.69 10.82 13.57
C ALA A 545 -42.37 9.42 12.96
N ASP A 546 -41.48 9.36 11.99
CA ASP A 546 -41.11 8.13 11.28
C ASP A 546 -39.89 7.45 11.91
N ASP A 547 -39.25 8.07 12.93
CA ASP A 547 -38.08 7.51 13.57
C ASP A 547 -38.46 6.39 14.55
N LYS A 548 -37.62 5.37 14.59
CA LYS A 548 -37.76 4.27 15.54
C LYS A 548 -37.38 4.74 16.95
N GLY A 549 -38.26 4.51 17.89
CA GLY A 549 -38.02 4.79 19.31
C GLY A 549 -36.88 3.94 19.87
N GLY A 550 -36.25 4.43 20.95
CA GLY A 550 -35.20 3.70 21.68
C GLY A 550 -34.58 4.56 22.75
N ASP A 551 -33.92 3.93 23.74
CA ASP A 551 -33.15 4.60 24.82
C ASP A 551 -31.81 5.02 24.24
N ILE A 552 -31.79 6.10 23.44
CA ILE A 552 -30.59 6.65 22.85
C ILE A 552 -29.93 7.58 23.86
N ARG A 553 -28.64 7.33 24.09
CA ARG A 553 -27.74 8.13 24.89
C ARG A 553 -26.63 8.65 23.99
N LEU A 554 -26.47 9.95 23.84
CA LEU A 554 -25.48 10.58 22.97
C LEU A 554 -24.47 11.36 23.81
N GLN A 555 -23.18 11.04 23.63
CA GLN A 555 -22.10 11.72 24.31
C GLN A 555 -21.50 12.83 23.43
N THR A 556 -21.03 12.44 22.25
CA THR A 556 -20.35 13.33 21.32
C THR A 556 -20.76 13.06 19.87
N VAL A 557 -20.48 14.05 19.03
CA VAL A 557 -20.40 13.88 17.59
C VAL A 557 -19.03 14.40 17.11
N THR A 558 -18.36 13.64 16.26
CA THR A 558 -17.10 14.02 15.61
C THR A 558 -17.40 14.33 14.15
N LEU A 559 -16.93 15.49 13.68
CA LEU A 559 -16.85 15.84 12.28
C LEU A 559 -15.56 15.21 11.74
N GLY A 560 -15.68 14.04 11.10
CA GLY A 560 -14.56 13.17 10.75
C GLY A 560 -13.87 13.58 9.47
N VAL A 561 -12.53 13.48 9.46
CA VAL A 561 -11.64 13.68 8.33
C VAL A 561 -10.63 12.53 8.28
N TYR A 562 -9.91 12.37 7.16
CA TYR A 562 -8.78 11.44 7.11
C TYR A 562 -7.70 11.85 8.10
N ASP A 563 -7.05 10.87 8.73
CA ASP A 563 -5.84 11.11 9.50
C ASP A 563 -4.63 11.19 8.57
N GLU A 564 -4.12 12.40 8.38
CA GLU A 564 -2.96 12.66 7.52
C GLU A 564 -1.73 11.87 7.98
N ASN A 565 -1.52 11.72 9.29
CA ASN A 565 -0.32 11.05 9.81
C ASN A 565 -0.31 9.56 9.44
N SER A 566 -1.41 8.85 9.68
CA SER A 566 -1.50 7.42 9.33
C SER A 566 -1.45 7.19 7.82
N VAL A 567 -2.07 8.05 7.01
CA VAL A 567 -1.98 7.96 5.54
C VAL A 567 -0.54 8.11 5.07
N ARG A 568 0.19 9.14 5.54
CA ARG A 568 1.59 9.38 5.14
C ARG A 568 2.53 8.25 5.57
N LEU A 569 2.38 7.76 6.80
CA LEU A 569 3.21 6.66 7.34
C LEU A 569 2.94 5.34 6.63
N THR A 570 1.68 5.02 6.34
CA THR A 570 1.34 3.80 5.59
C THR A 570 1.86 3.86 4.16
N ASN A 571 1.74 4.99 3.49
CA ASN A 571 2.29 5.19 2.15
C ASN A 571 3.82 5.08 2.15
N ALA A 572 4.49 5.64 3.15
CA ALA A 572 5.92 5.46 3.33
C ALA A 572 6.30 3.99 3.55
N ALA A 573 5.56 3.27 4.40
CA ALA A 573 5.79 1.86 4.69
C ALA A 573 5.65 0.98 3.45
N ILE A 574 4.56 1.15 2.70
CA ILE A 574 4.29 0.36 1.48
C ILE A 574 5.35 0.65 0.40
N ALA A 575 5.62 1.94 0.12
CA ALA A 575 6.58 2.33 -0.91
C ALA A 575 8.02 1.95 -0.56
N ALA A 576 8.48 2.19 0.67
CA ALA A 576 9.80 1.79 1.15
C ALA A 576 9.98 0.26 1.13
N SER A 577 8.90 -0.49 1.35
CA SER A 577 8.90 -1.96 1.22
C SER A 577 8.94 -2.42 -0.24
N GLY A 578 8.58 -1.59 -1.21
CA GLY A 578 8.68 -1.87 -2.65
C GLY A 578 7.36 -2.28 -3.30
N ALA A 579 6.24 -1.84 -2.75
CA ALA A 579 4.91 -1.99 -3.33
C ALA A 579 4.23 -0.64 -3.58
N MET A 580 3.21 -0.65 -4.40
CA MET A 580 2.34 0.48 -4.68
C MET A 580 1.03 0.33 -3.93
N HIS A 581 0.40 1.44 -3.60
CA HIS A 581 -0.87 1.47 -2.89
C HIS A 581 -1.99 1.90 -3.83
N ILE A 582 -3.05 1.10 -3.96
CA ILE A 582 -4.29 1.54 -4.64
C ILE A 582 -5.08 2.41 -3.65
N GLU A 583 -4.92 3.71 -3.75
CA GLU A 583 -5.57 4.62 -2.80
C GLU A 583 -6.28 5.80 -3.45
N MET A 584 -5.84 6.23 -4.64
CA MET A 584 -6.45 7.35 -5.34
C MET A 584 -7.46 6.85 -6.38
N GLY A 585 -8.63 7.45 -6.40
CA GLY A 585 -9.65 7.07 -7.35
C GLY A 585 -10.57 8.20 -7.75
N SER A 586 -11.46 7.89 -8.71
CA SER A 586 -12.51 8.82 -9.11
C SER A 586 -13.42 9.08 -7.91
N GLY A 587 -13.59 10.34 -7.59
CA GLY A 587 -14.61 10.78 -6.66
C GLY A 587 -15.99 10.34 -7.13
N MET A 588 -16.97 10.55 -6.26
CA MET A 588 -18.34 10.16 -6.53
C MET A 588 -18.93 10.91 -7.69
N SER A 589 -19.73 10.19 -8.47
CA SER A 589 -20.70 10.80 -9.36
C SER A 589 -21.71 11.62 -8.54
N THR A 590 -21.90 12.90 -8.92
CA THR A 590 -22.99 13.67 -8.38
C THR A 590 -24.30 13.05 -8.84
N THR A 591 -25.13 12.64 -7.90
CA THR A 591 -26.54 12.55 -8.25
C THR A 591 -26.99 13.94 -8.69
N ALA A 592 -27.63 14.06 -9.83
CA ALA A 592 -28.13 15.30 -10.42
C ALA A 592 -29.05 16.14 -9.48
N ASN A 593 -29.24 15.73 -8.26
CA ASN A 593 -30.10 16.33 -7.24
C ASN A 593 -29.36 16.98 -6.08
N SER A 594 -28.04 16.88 -5.96
CA SER A 594 -27.35 17.44 -4.78
C SER A 594 -26.79 18.85 -5.01
N GLY A 595 -26.59 19.27 -6.26
CA GLY A 595 -25.96 20.57 -6.57
C GLY A 595 -24.49 20.66 -6.17
N GLU A 596 -23.86 19.55 -5.82
CA GLU A 596 -22.50 19.44 -5.31
C GLU A 596 -21.54 19.09 -6.43
N ASN A 597 -20.43 19.83 -6.56
CA ASN A 597 -19.41 19.57 -7.55
C ASN A 597 -18.42 18.53 -7.04
N PHE A 598 -18.59 17.28 -7.42
CA PHE A 598 -17.66 16.18 -7.09
C PHE A 598 -16.71 15.85 -8.24
N ASN A 599 -15.94 16.81 -8.68
CA ASN A 599 -14.85 16.59 -9.62
C ASN A 599 -13.53 16.30 -8.87
N ASP A 600 -13.61 15.90 -7.60
CA ASP A 600 -12.44 15.69 -6.77
C ASP A 600 -12.09 14.20 -6.73
N VAL A 601 -10.81 13.90 -6.82
CA VAL A 601 -10.30 12.56 -6.55
C VAL A 601 -10.37 12.29 -5.06
N SER A 602 -10.59 11.04 -4.67
CA SER A 602 -10.73 10.63 -3.28
C SER A 602 -9.79 9.50 -2.90
N LEU A 603 -9.55 9.35 -1.60
CA LEU A 603 -8.82 8.23 -1.04
C LEU A 603 -9.73 7.02 -0.82
N LEU A 604 -9.16 5.83 -0.96
CA LEU A 604 -9.82 4.56 -0.64
C LEU A 604 -9.83 4.34 0.88
N GLY A 605 -10.80 4.95 1.57
CA GLY A 605 -10.94 4.84 3.03
C GLY A 605 -11.75 3.63 3.49
N ASN A 606 -12.67 3.14 2.63
CA ASN A 606 -13.50 1.96 2.89
C ASN A 606 -13.51 1.05 1.67
N PRO A 607 -13.76 -0.27 1.83
CA PRO A 607 -13.79 -1.17 0.69
C PRO A 607 -14.80 -0.71 -0.36
N TYR A 608 -14.31 -0.09 -1.41
CA TYR A 608 -14.93 0.15 -2.71
C TYR A 608 -16.35 0.74 -2.75
N TYR A 609 -16.83 1.40 -1.69
CA TYR A 609 -18.12 2.08 -1.71
C TYR A 609 -17.97 3.54 -1.33
N PRO A 610 -17.48 4.37 -2.25
CA PRO A 610 -17.17 5.76 -1.98
C PRO A 610 -18.38 6.69 -1.97
N LYS A 611 -19.62 6.18 -1.89
CA LYS A 611 -20.77 7.07 -1.62
C LYS A 611 -20.53 8.00 -0.43
N ALA A 612 -19.43 7.81 0.21
CA ALA A 612 -18.95 8.44 1.41
C ALA A 612 -17.51 8.90 1.38
N ALA A 613 -16.92 9.04 0.24
CA ALA A 613 -15.58 9.58 0.20
C ALA A 613 -15.53 10.91 0.93
N LYS A 614 -14.76 10.97 2.01
CA LYS A 614 -14.38 12.22 2.64
C LYS A 614 -13.47 12.98 1.69
N SER A 615 -13.57 14.30 1.67
CA SER A 615 -12.56 15.12 1.00
C SER A 615 -11.25 15.06 1.78
N MET A 616 -10.15 15.06 1.06
CA MET A 616 -8.86 15.31 1.67
C MET A 616 -8.78 16.78 2.10
N THR A 617 -8.20 17.04 3.28
CA THR A 617 -7.80 18.41 3.67
C THR A 617 -6.76 18.96 2.68
N SER A 618 -6.63 20.28 2.60
CA SER A 618 -5.63 20.92 1.73
C SER A 618 -4.21 20.43 2.03
N SER A 619 -3.90 20.17 3.29
CA SER A 619 -2.62 19.60 3.74
C SER A 619 -2.42 18.17 3.21
N LEU A 620 -3.43 17.32 3.38
CA LEU A 620 -3.37 15.94 2.88
C LEU A 620 -3.30 15.89 1.34
N LYS A 621 -4.05 16.75 0.63
CA LYS A 621 -3.93 16.87 -0.84
C LYS A 621 -2.50 17.19 -1.28
N GLN A 622 -1.83 18.09 -0.57
CA GLN A 622 -0.44 18.43 -0.87
C GLN A 622 0.51 17.26 -0.55
N ALA A 623 0.30 16.57 0.56
CA ALA A 623 1.08 15.39 0.91
C ALA A 623 0.91 14.27 -0.14
N MET A 624 -0.33 14.01 -0.58
CA MET A 624 -0.63 13.03 -1.62
C MET A 624 -0.05 13.43 -2.99
N TYR A 625 -0.14 14.72 -3.33
CA TYR A 625 0.53 15.25 -4.52
C TYR A 625 2.03 14.93 -4.48
N ASN A 626 2.72 15.30 -3.41
CA ASN A 626 4.15 15.05 -3.25
C ASN A 626 4.47 13.53 -3.28
N GLN A 627 3.66 12.72 -2.62
CA GLN A 627 3.82 11.26 -2.60
C GLN A 627 3.82 10.68 -4.02
N TYR A 628 2.85 11.07 -4.84
CA TYR A 628 2.76 10.57 -6.22
C TYR A 628 3.87 11.10 -7.13
N GLN A 629 4.31 12.35 -6.94
CA GLN A 629 5.50 12.84 -7.63
C GLN A 629 6.75 12.03 -7.25
N PHE A 630 6.89 11.75 -5.94
CA PHE A 630 8.04 11.03 -5.40
C PHE A 630 8.10 9.59 -5.91
N ILE A 631 7.01 8.83 -5.79
CA ILE A 631 6.99 7.42 -6.22
C ILE A 631 7.13 7.25 -7.73
N THR A 632 6.73 8.25 -8.51
CA THR A 632 6.93 8.26 -9.97
C THR A 632 8.38 8.63 -10.34
N ALA A 633 8.94 9.66 -9.71
CA ALA A 633 10.31 10.10 -10.04
C ALA A 633 11.40 9.10 -9.62
N TYR A 634 11.16 8.37 -8.53
CA TYR A 634 12.11 7.42 -7.93
C TYR A 634 11.68 5.96 -8.06
N GLU A 635 10.79 5.64 -8.99
CA GLU A 635 10.29 4.27 -9.21
C GLU A 635 11.43 3.26 -9.41
N ASN A 636 12.54 3.67 -10.02
CA ASN A 636 13.72 2.82 -10.21
C ASN A 636 14.45 2.43 -8.91
N LEU A 637 14.36 3.23 -7.86
CA LEU A 637 14.92 2.91 -6.54
C LEU A 637 13.90 2.24 -5.60
N LEU A 638 12.62 2.27 -5.97
CA LEU A 638 11.53 1.72 -5.16
C LEU A 638 11.05 0.37 -5.70
N TYR A 639 10.85 0.26 -7.01
CA TYR A 639 10.02 -0.80 -7.59
C TYR A 639 10.72 -1.71 -8.58
N ASP A 640 11.88 -1.36 -9.13
CA ASP A 640 12.63 -2.22 -10.05
C ASP A 640 12.77 -3.64 -9.50
N ALA A 641 12.78 -4.62 -10.39
CA ALA A 641 12.83 -6.04 -10.02
C ALA A 641 14.09 -6.42 -9.21
N ASP A 642 15.18 -5.69 -9.41
CA ASP A 642 16.46 -5.86 -8.71
C ASP A 642 16.59 -5.04 -7.41
N VAL A 643 15.54 -4.29 -7.02
CA VAL A 643 15.45 -3.64 -5.71
C VAL A 643 14.96 -4.67 -4.69
N LEU A 644 15.89 -5.30 -4.00
CA LEU A 644 15.63 -6.40 -3.09
C LEU A 644 16.03 -6.05 -1.65
N PRO A 645 15.41 -6.69 -0.64
CA PRO A 645 15.82 -6.54 0.75
C PRO A 645 17.32 -6.86 0.88
N SER A 646 18.02 -6.04 1.64
CA SER A 646 19.41 -6.34 1.98
C SER A 646 19.42 -7.51 2.95
N ASP A 647 20.03 -8.62 2.52
CA ASP A 647 20.16 -9.83 3.32
C ASP A 647 21.39 -9.72 4.26
N THR A 648 21.37 -8.68 5.08
CA THR A 648 22.41 -8.50 6.09
C THR A 648 21.87 -8.97 7.42
N GLY A 649 22.28 -10.15 7.89
CA GLY A 649 21.99 -10.64 9.24
C GLY A 649 22.66 -9.80 10.34
N PHE A 650 23.31 -8.70 10.00
CA PHE A 650 23.87 -7.72 10.90
C PHE A 650 22.92 -6.54 11.08
N GLN A 651 22.83 -6.05 12.30
CA GLN A 651 22.30 -4.71 12.55
C GLN A 651 23.33 -3.68 12.06
N ASN A 652 23.32 -3.45 10.76
CA ASN A 652 24.34 -2.67 10.07
C ASN A 652 24.17 -1.16 10.20
N ILE A 653 23.18 -0.72 10.96
CA ILE A 653 22.82 0.68 11.06
C ILE A 653 22.65 1.13 12.51
N SER A 654 23.07 2.35 12.79
CA SER A 654 22.75 3.06 14.02
C SER A 654 22.56 4.55 13.74
N ILE A 655 21.74 5.21 14.55
CA ILE A 655 21.54 6.67 14.48
C ILE A 655 21.86 7.25 15.86
N SER A 656 22.76 8.22 15.90
CA SER A 656 23.25 8.79 17.15
C SER A 656 22.11 9.43 17.94
N ASN A 657 21.97 9.03 19.22
CA ASN A 657 20.95 9.50 20.17
C ASN A 657 19.50 9.17 19.82
N GLU A 658 19.23 8.31 18.84
CA GLU A 658 17.90 7.89 18.47
C GLU A 658 17.69 6.39 18.75
N THR A 659 16.45 6.03 19.04
CA THR A 659 16.02 4.63 19.11
C THR A 659 15.53 4.21 17.73
N ILE A 660 16.12 3.16 17.17
CA ILE A 660 15.79 2.65 15.85
C ILE A 660 15.30 1.21 15.92
N SER A 661 14.54 0.78 14.94
CA SER A 661 14.05 -0.61 14.82
C SER A 661 13.99 -1.06 13.37
N GLY A 662 14.38 -2.29 13.09
CA GLY A 662 14.12 -2.97 11.81
C GLY A 662 12.73 -3.62 11.77
N ASP A 663 12.02 -3.71 12.90
CA ASP A 663 10.73 -4.39 13.06
C ASP A 663 9.55 -3.40 13.18
N ALA A 664 9.69 -2.18 12.70
CA ALA A 664 8.64 -1.15 12.73
C ALA A 664 8.01 -0.94 14.12
N LYS A 665 8.83 -0.90 15.19
CA LYS A 665 8.32 -0.72 16.55
C LYS A 665 7.82 0.70 16.77
N PRO A 666 6.66 0.87 17.42
CA PRO A 666 6.14 2.17 17.82
C PRO A 666 7.13 2.97 18.65
N GLY A 667 7.12 4.30 18.50
CA GLY A 667 8.02 5.20 19.22
C GLY A 667 9.47 5.19 18.74
N THR A 668 9.79 4.56 17.62
CA THR A 668 11.15 4.47 17.07
C THR A 668 11.24 5.05 15.66
N ILE A 669 12.45 5.24 15.15
CA ILE A 669 12.70 5.39 13.72
C ILE A 669 12.83 3.97 13.13
N TRP A 670 11.92 3.62 12.25
CA TRP A 670 11.99 2.36 11.54
C TRP A 670 12.91 2.49 10.33
N TYR A 671 13.83 1.54 10.17
CA TYR A 671 14.68 1.47 9.00
C TYR A 671 14.34 0.27 8.12
N VAL A 672 14.32 0.50 6.79
CA VAL A 672 14.22 -0.55 5.78
C VAL A 672 15.44 -0.43 4.88
N ILE A 673 16.22 -1.51 4.77
CA ILE A 673 17.45 -1.53 3.99
C ILE A 673 17.26 -2.42 2.78
N LYS A 674 17.58 -1.87 1.61
CA LYS A 674 17.53 -2.57 0.32
C LYS A 674 18.79 -2.30 -0.49
N ASN A 675 18.98 -3.11 -1.51
CA ASN A 675 19.98 -2.87 -2.54
C ASN A 675 19.29 -2.88 -3.91
N LYS A 676 19.73 -2.01 -4.81
CA LYS A 676 19.42 -2.09 -6.23
C LYS A 676 20.65 -2.64 -6.95
N GLY A 677 20.61 -3.94 -7.25
CA GLY A 677 21.76 -4.63 -7.79
C GLY A 677 23.05 -4.34 -7.00
N ASP A 678 24.12 -4.05 -7.75
CA ASP A 678 25.42 -3.67 -7.19
C ASP A 678 25.64 -2.15 -7.13
N ASP A 679 24.75 -1.36 -7.73
CA ASP A 679 24.96 0.05 -7.98
C ASP A 679 24.53 0.94 -6.82
N TYR A 680 23.50 0.54 -6.07
CA TYR A 680 22.94 1.34 -4.99
C TYR A 680 22.64 0.56 -3.72
N GLY A 681 23.02 1.14 -2.58
CA GLY A 681 22.49 0.79 -1.27
C GLY A 681 21.38 1.76 -0.89
N LEU A 682 20.28 1.27 -0.37
CA LEU A 682 19.08 2.06 -0.05
C LEU A 682 18.78 1.94 1.45
N ILE A 683 18.60 3.07 2.11
CA ILE A 683 18.19 3.16 3.51
C ILE A 683 16.94 4.03 3.57
N HIS A 684 15.80 3.44 3.88
CA HIS A 684 14.60 4.19 4.18
C HIS A 684 14.51 4.39 5.69
N LEU A 685 14.28 5.61 6.11
CA LEU A 685 14.02 5.97 7.50
C LEU A 685 12.57 6.43 7.60
N ILE A 686 11.75 5.72 8.36
CA ILE A 686 10.33 6.02 8.59
C ILE A 686 10.15 6.38 10.06
N ASN A 687 9.60 7.55 10.33
CA ASN A 687 9.51 8.11 11.66
C ASN A 687 8.24 7.67 12.40
N LEU A 688 8.29 6.54 13.11
CA LEU A 688 7.17 6.01 13.90
C LEU A 688 7.14 6.57 15.34
N THR A 689 7.78 7.70 15.62
CA THR A 689 7.85 8.26 16.99
C THR A 689 6.52 8.85 17.48
N GLY A 690 5.53 9.02 16.59
CA GLY A 690 4.15 9.39 16.92
C GLY A 690 3.23 8.19 17.18
N GLU A 691 3.66 6.99 16.79
CA GLU A 691 2.87 5.76 16.91
C GLU A 691 2.83 5.26 18.35
N ASN A 692 1.67 4.72 18.75
CA ASN A 692 1.45 4.14 20.08
C ASN A 692 1.38 2.60 20.03
N ASP A 693 1.09 2.02 18.88
CA ASP A 693 1.03 0.58 18.64
C ASP A 693 1.56 0.25 17.22
N GLU A 694 1.40 -0.98 16.78
CA GLU A 694 1.93 -1.47 15.49
C GLU A 694 0.91 -1.33 14.35
N ASP A 695 -0.34 -0.91 14.65
CA ASP A 695 -1.44 -0.89 13.69
C ASP A 695 -1.37 0.35 12.79
N TRP A 696 -1.31 0.12 11.48
CA TRP A 696 -1.26 1.20 10.49
C TRP A 696 -2.65 1.77 10.13
N ARG A 697 -3.75 1.11 10.53
CA ARG A 697 -5.12 1.51 10.16
C ARG A 697 -5.68 2.62 11.03
N ASP A 698 -5.19 2.70 12.25
CA ASP A 698 -5.73 3.58 13.29
C ASP A 698 -5.22 5.02 13.15
N VAL A 699 -5.91 5.91 13.86
CA VAL A 699 -5.49 7.30 14.01
C VAL A 699 -4.21 7.36 14.83
N THR A 700 -3.20 8.04 14.32
CA THR A 700 -1.90 8.17 14.98
C THR A 700 -1.49 9.61 15.25
N GLY A 701 -0.59 9.80 16.21
CA GLY A 701 0.00 11.10 16.48
C GLY A 701 1.00 11.53 15.42
N ALA A 702 1.18 12.85 15.25
CA ALA A 702 2.22 13.35 14.36
C ALA A 702 3.61 12.87 14.83
N PRO A 703 4.48 12.41 13.95
CA PRO A 703 5.86 12.08 14.30
C PRO A 703 6.60 13.25 14.90
N ASN A 704 7.50 12.98 15.85
CA ASN A 704 8.42 13.99 16.34
C ASN A 704 9.51 14.25 15.30
N ALA A 705 9.41 15.33 14.53
CA ALA A 705 10.40 15.67 13.52
C ALA A 705 11.81 15.72 14.10
N LYS A 706 12.74 15.07 13.42
CA LYS A 706 14.15 14.96 13.82
C LYS A 706 15.01 15.92 13.02
N GLN A 707 16.12 16.35 13.61
CA GLN A 707 17.05 17.28 12.99
C GLN A 707 18.49 16.83 13.21
N ASN A 708 19.33 17.01 12.19
CA ASN A 708 20.76 16.76 12.25
C ASN A 708 21.12 15.33 12.72
N LEU A 709 20.51 14.33 12.07
CA LEU A 709 20.77 12.93 12.38
C LEU A 709 22.15 12.54 11.83
N THR A 710 22.90 11.76 12.62
CA THR A 710 24.12 11.10 12.18
C THR A 710 23.85 9.62 12.06
N VAL A 711 23.80 9.12 10.83
CA VAL A 711 23.53 7.74 10.48
C VAL A 711 24.87 7.04 10.22
N LYS A 712 25.16 5.98 10.97
CA LYS A 712 26.29 5.08 10.73
C LYS A 712 25.76 3.80 10.08
N TYR A 713 26.25 3.47 8.89
CA TYR A 713 25.85 2.29 8.14
C TYR A 713 27.07 1.52 7.66
N TYR A 714 27.16 0.22 7.99
CA TYR A 714 28.24 -0.65 7.54
C TYR A 714 28.00 -1.09 6.10
N ILE A 715 29.05 -1.04 5.30
CA ILE A 715 29.05 -1.41 3.88
C ILE A 715 30.06 -2.52 3.64
N PRO A 716 29.85 -3.36 2.63
CA PRO A 716 30.83 -4.38 2.26
C PRO A 716 32.22 -3.78 1.99
N GLN A 717 33.27 -4.48 2.40
CA GLN A 717 34.65 -4.02 2.30
C GLN A 717 35.06 -3.61 0.87
N TYR A 718 34.53 -4.32 -0.13
CA TYR A 718 34.79 -4.11 -1.55
C TYR A 718 34.00 -2.95 -2.19
N LYS A 719 33.05 -2.36 -1.49
CA LYS A 719 32.23 -1.25 -2.03
C LYS A 719 32.92 0.10 -1.81
N ASP A 720 33.02 0.88 -2.86
CA ASP A 720 33.43 2.29 -2.79
C ASP A 720 32.28 3.21 -3.11
N ILE A 721 32.14 4.28 -2.33
CA ILE A 721 31.03 5.21 -2.45
C ILE A 721 31.41 6.34 -3.39
N SER A 722 30.57 6.58 -4.43
CA SER A 722 30.67 7.73 -5.33
C SER A 722 29.80 8.91 -4.90
N GLY A 723 28.77 8.68 -4.11
CA GLY A 723 27.91 9.72 -3.56
C GLY A 723 26.84 9.16 -2.63
N VAL A 724 26.35 10.01 -1.75
CA VAL A 724 25.23 9.72 -0.87
C VAL A 724 24.20 10.82 -1.04
N TYR A 725 22.95 10.45 -1.23
CA TYR A 725 21.86 11.37 -1.54
C TYR A 725 20.65 11.05 -0.67
N CYS A 726 19.80 12.05 -0.48
CA CYS A 726 18.50 11.89 0.17
C CYS A 726 17.42 12.53 -0.66
N ALA A 727 16.30 11.84 -0.81
CA ALA A 727 15.06 12.35 -1.37
C ALA A 727 13.90 12.00 -0.44
N THR A 728 12.94 12.92 -0.32
CA THR A 728 11.78 12.76 0.57
C THR A 728 10.54 13.43 -0.02
N PRO A 729 9.34 12.82 0.08
CA PRO A 729 8.09 13.48 -0.31
C PRO A 729 7.72 14.64 0.64
N ASP A 730 8.29 14.67 1.85
CA ASP A 730 7.96 15.65 2.89
C ASP A 730 8.38 17.08 2.52
N THR A 731 9.47 17.23 1.77
CA THR A 731 10.07 18.54 1.44
C THR A 731 10.25 18.78 -0.07
N GLY A 732 9.36 18.26 -0.91
CA GLY A 732 9.32 18.59 -2.35
C GLY A 732 10.11 17.65 -3.26
N CYS A 733 10.39 16.42 -2.85
CA CYS A 733 10.87 15.31 -3.68
C CYS A 733 12.28 15.47 -4.29
N ILE A 734 12.99 16.58 -4.09
CA ILE A 734 14.28 16.82 -4.73
C ILE A 734 15.37 16.00 -4.05
N SER A 735 16.17 15.31 -4.86
CA SER A 735 17.37 14.63 -4.40
C SER A 735 18.47 15.59 -4.03
N ASN A 736 18.92 15.54 -2.77
CA ASN A 736 19.99 16.37 -2.25
C ASN A 736 21.20 15.51 -1.88
N ALA A 737 22.40 15.93 -2.27
CA ALA A 737 23.64 15.29 -1.83
C ALA A 737 23.82 15.49 -0.31
N LEU A 738 24.13 14.41 0.38
CA LEU A 738 24.43 14.42 1.81
C LEU A 738 25.93 14.47 2.08
N ALA A 739 26.32 15.14 3.17
CA ALA A 739 27.68 15.06 3.67
C ALA A 739 27.91 13.67 4.30
N TYR A 740 29.01 13.01 3.95
CA TYR A 740 29.37 11.70 4.45
C TYR A 740 30.88 11.52 4.63
N SER A 741 31.27 10.55 5.44
CA SER A 741 32.67 10.08 5.55
C SER A 741 32.71 8.54 5.61
N VAL A 742 33.67 7.95 4.91
CA VAL A 742 33.91 6.49 4.95
C VAL A 742 35.03 6.23 5.95
N GLN A 743 34.79 5.27 6.84
CA GLN A 743 35.71 4.92 7.93
C GLN A 743 35.70 3.39 8.11
N THR A 744 36.64 2.91 8.91
CA THR A 744 36.74 1.48 9.29
C THR A 744 36.95 1.41 10.81
N ASP A 745 36.27 0.48 11.46
CA ASP A 745 36.46 0.11 12.84
C ASP A 745 36.58 -1.43 12.96
N ASP A 746 36.57 -1.93 14.19
CA ASP A 746 36.68 -3.36 14.45
C ASP A 746 35.58 -4.23 13.86
N ALA A 747 34.41 -3.64 13.57
CA ALA A 747 33.26 -4.32 12.96
C ALA A 747 33.26 -4.22 11.42
N GLY A 748 34.14 -3.42 10.82
CA GLY A 748 34.27 -3.32 9.37
C GLY A 748 34.25 -1.90 8.82
N LYS A 749 34.10 -1.82 7.49
CA LYS A 749 33.99 -0.55 6.75
C LYS A 749 32.58 0.01 6.88
N TYR A 750 32.47 1.31 7.21
CA TYR A 750 31.17 1.97 7.34
C TYR A 750 31.18 3.38 6.73
N VAL A 751 30.00 3.86 6.44
CA VAL A 751 29.76 5.25 6.08
C VAL A 751 29.00 5.96 7.19
N GLU A 752 29.49 7.13 7.57
CA GLU A 752 28.78 8.07 8.45
C GLU A 752 28.14 9.16 7.61
N ILE A 753 26.81 9.29 7.69
CA ILE A 753 25.99 10.15 6.84
C ILE A 753 25.32 11.21 7.72
N GLN A 754 25.33 12.48 7.27
CA GLN A 754 24.64 13.58 7.94
C GLN A 754 23.30 13.82 7.26
N VAL A 755 22.19 13.51 7.94
CA VAL A 755 20.82 13.71 7.48
C VAL A 755 20.26 14.97 8.15
N PRO A 756 19.88 16.00 7.36
CA PRO A 756 19.49 17.29 7.94
C PRO A 756 18.21 17.24 8.77
N SER A 757 17.21 16.51 8.30
CA SER A 757 15.91 16.37 8.97
C SER A 757 15.22 15.08 8.55
N LEU A 758 14.32 14.58 9.40
CA LEU A 758 13.39 13.49 9.11
C LEU A 758 12.03 13.89 9.69
N GLU A 759 11.03 14.07 8.84
CA GLU A 759 9.63 14.30 9.25
C GLU A 759 8.87 12.99 9.32
N TYR A 760 8.45 12.44 8.18
CA TYR A 760 7.75 11.15 8.07
C TYR A 760 8.64 10.10 7.42
N TRP A 761 9.25 10.40 6.26
CA TRP A 761 9.99 9.42 5.48
C TRP A 761 11.12 10.03 4.66
N ASP A 762 12.32 9.50 4.84
CA ASP A 762 13.48 9.79 4.01
C ASP A 762 13.96 8.53 3.29
N MET A 763 14.24 8.64 2.00
CA MET A 763 14.96 7.66 1.21
C MET A 763 16.40 8.13 1.01
N ILE A 764 17.34 7.52 1.71
CA ILE A 764 18.76 7.73 1.52
C ILE A 764 19.26 6.68 0.53
N TYR A 765 19.96 7.10 -0.51
CA TYR A 765 20.57 6.18 -1.44
C TYR A 765 22.06 6.46 -1.60
N ILE A 766 22.83 5.37 -1.52
CA ILE A 766 24.28 5.34 -1.61
C ILE A 766 24.63 4.82 -2.99
N ARG A 767 25.26 5.66 -3.82
CA ARG A 767 25.76 5.21 -5.12
C ARG A 767 27.15 4.65 -4.96
N TYR A 768 27.35 3.44 -5.49
CA TYR A 768 28.65 2.78 -5.47
C TYR A 768 29.38 3.00 -6.80
N ASN A 769 30.72 2.91 -6.73
CA ASN A 769 31.57 2.85 -7.90
C ASN A 769 31.73 1.40 -8.38
N ASP A 770 32.35 1.25 -9.56
CA ASP A 770 32.84 -0.05 -10.04
C ASP A 770 33.73 -0.71 -8.98
N ASN A 771 33.49 -1.96 -8.73
CA ASN A 771 34.15 -2.69 -7.68
C ASN A 771 35.46 -3.28 -8.14
N THR A 772 36.42 -3.35 -7.23
CA THR A 772 37.68 -4.09 -7.42
C THR A 772 37.56 -5.50 -6.89
N LEU A 773 38.44 -6.42 -7.35
CA LEU A 773 38.49 -7.76 -6.79
C LEU A 773 38.60 -7.70 -5.27
N THR A 774 37.73 -8.40 -4.59
CA THR A 774 37.90 -8.65 -3.15
C THR A 774 39.00 -9.68 -2.99
N ASP A 775 40.10 -9.29 -2.40
CA ASP A 775 41.26 -10.17 -2.22
C ASP A 775 41.22 -10.97 -0.92
N THR A 776 40.52 -10.49 0.09
CA THR A 776 40.35 -11.14 1.40
C THR A 776 38.99 -10.87 2.00
N VAL A 777 38.37 -11.90 2.59
CA VAL A 777 37.16 -11.79 3.41
C VAL A 777 37.44 -12.42 4.77
N GLU A 778 37.33 -11.61 5.83
CA GLU A 778 37.49 -12.08 7.21
C GLU A 778 36.22 -12.81 7.67
N ALA A 779 36.42 -14.00 8.26
CA ALA A 779 35.31 -14.84 8.67
C ALA A 779 34.50 -14.23 9.82
N GLU A 780 35.14 -13.58 10.77
CA GLU A 780 34.48 -12.93 11.90
C GLU A 780 33.64 -11.71 11.51
N ASN A 781 33.90 -11.15 10.32
CA ASN A 781 33.15 -10.03 9.76
C ASN A 781 32.05 -10.46 8.78
N SER A 782 31.71 -11.75 8.78
CA SER A 782 30.76 -12.38 7.88
C SER A 782 29.45 -12.75 8.59
N ILE A 783 28.45 -13.29 7.87
CA ILE A 783 27.20 -13.75 8.49
C ILE A 783 27.45 -15.10 9.15
N LEU A 784 27.26 -15.17 10.45
CA LEU A 784 27.50 -16.34 11.26
C LEU A 784 26.20 -17.07 11.60
N THR A 785 26.17 -18.38 11.37
CA THR A 785 25.04 -19.25 11.75
C THR A 785 25.55 -20.33 12.70
N ASN A 786 25.02 -20.34 13.93
CA ASN A 786 25.34 -21.26 15.03
C ASN A 786 26.83 -21.29 15.45
N VAL A 787 27.64 -20.37 15.00
CA VAL A 787 29.07 -20.22 15.33
C VAL A 787 29.31 -18.86 15.98
N SER A 788 30.48 -18.67 16.58
CA SER A 788 30.82 -17.42 17.31
C SER A 788 32.20 -16.92 16.95
N THR A 789 32.47 -15.65 17.17
CA THR A 789 33.80 -15.05 17.03
C THR A 789 34.63 -15.25 18.30
N ASN A 790 35.93 -15.44 18.14
CA ASN A 790 36.88 -15.56 19.23
C ASN A 790 38.23 -14.93 18.86
N ASN A 791 39.08 -14.63 19.83
CA ASN A 791 40.43 -14.09 19.66
C ASN A 791 41.42 -14.65 20.68
N ASN A 792 41.08 -15.80 21.28
CA ASN A 792 41.87 -16.43 22.35
C ASN A 792 43.13 -17.17 21.88
N HIS A 793 43.36 -17.29 20.56
CA HIS A 793 44.57 -17.84 19.93
C HIS A 793 45.27 -16.74 19.13
N GLY A 794 46.60 -16.81 19.00
CA GLY A 794 47.33 -15.83 18.18
C GLY A 794 47.57 -16.30 16.75
N GLY A 795 47.91 -15.35 15.85
CA GLY A 795 48.32 -15.64 14.46
C GLY A 795 47.22 -15.54 13.41
N TYR A 796 46.03 -15.21 13.78
CA TYR A 796 44.91 -14.88 12.85
C TYR A 796 45.08 -13.49 12.22
N SER A 797 44.36 -13.22 11.15
CA SER A 797 44.23 -11.89 10.56
C SER A 797 42.98 -11.15 11.13
N GLY A 798 42.78 -9.91 10.79
CA GLY A 798 41.62 -9.15 11.24
C GLY A 798 41.53 -8.92 12.74
N THR A 799 40.33 -9.06 13.31
CA THR A 799 40.04 -8.83 14.73
C THR A 799 39.81 -10.09 15.54
N GLY A 800 39.71 -11.23 14.87
CA GLY A 800 39.45 -12.53 15.48
C GLY A 800 39.35 -13.62 14.46
N PHE A 801 38.68 -14.69 14.82
CA PHE A 801 38.38 -15.82 13.96
C PHE A 801 37.01 -16.41 14.36
N VAL A 802 36.40 -17.22 13.50
CA VAL A 802 35.19 -17.97 13.83
C VAL A 802 35.56 -19.25 14.58
N ASP A 803 34.94 -19.42 15.75
CA ASP A 803 35.09 -20.53 16.67
C ASP A 803 33.79 -21.30 16.85
N SER A 804 33.82 -22.40 17.52
CA SER A 804 32.69 -23.32 17.75
C SER A 804 32.13 -23.90 16.47
N TYR A 805 32.98 -24.09 15.45
CA TYR A 805 32.63 -24.45 14.11
C TYR A 805 32.88 -25.93 13.84
N GLY A 806 31.87 -26.77 14.18
CA GLY A 806 32.07 -28.25 14.10
C GLY A 806 30.79 -29.05 14.16
N GLU A 807 29.63 -28.43 14.35
CA GLU A 807 28.35 -29.12 14.43
C GLU A 807 27.57 -28.98 13.11
N ALA A 808 26.69 -29.96 12.82
CA ALA A 808 25.85 -29.90 11.61
C ALA A 808 24.94 -28.68 11.61
N GLY A 809 25.00 -27.90 10.53
CA GLY A 809 24.26 -26.65 10.39
C GLY A 809 25.01 -25.41 10.78
N ASP A 810 26.25 -25.54 11.30
CA ASP A 810 27.15 -24.41 11.49
C ASP A 810 27.57 -23.85 10.15
N ALA A 811 27.52 -22.53 9.98
CA ALA A 811 27.88 -21.93 8.70
C ALA A 811 28.46 -20.53 8.83
N VAL A 812 29.32 -20.17 7.87
CA VAL A 812 29.82 -18.83 7.62
C VAL A 812 29.43 -18.43 6.20
N THR A 813 28.65 -17.32 6.06
CA THR A 813 28.25 -16.79 4.76
C THR A 813 29.04 -15.52 4.48
N MET A 814 29.73 -15.49 3.35
CA MET A 814 30.65 -14.45 2.92
C MET A 814 30.24 -13.87 1.58
N ASP A 815 30.22 -12.58 1.43
CA ASP A 815 30.02 -11.90 0.15
C ASP A 815 31.35 -11.30 -0.33
N PHE A 816 31.65 -11.48 -1.63
CA PHE A 816 32.84 -10.92 -2.25
C PHE A 816 32.59 -10.57 -3.73
N PHE A 817 33.41 -9.70 -4.29
CA PHE A 817 33.28 -9.24 -5.66
C PHE A 817 34.41 -9.78 -6.56
N VAL A 818 34.01 -10.21 -7.76
CA VAL A 818 34.95 -10.57 -8.84
C VAL A 818 34.69 -9.69 -10.07
N PRO A 819 35.71 -8.99 -10.59
CA PRO A 819 35.50 -8.00 -11.66
C PRO A 819 35.25 -8.61 -13.05
N GLU A 820 35.62 -9.87 -13.26
CA GLU A 820 35.45 -10.55 -14.52
C GLU A 820 35.16 -12.04 -14.34
N THR A 821 34.41 -12.61 -15.31
CA THR A 821 34.15 -14.06 -15.33
C THR A 821 35.44 -14.85 -15.56
N GLY A 822 35.68 -15.88 -14.76
CA GLY A 822 36.90 -16.72 -14.87
C GLY A 822 37.06 -17.67 -13.70
N ASP A 823 38.22 -18.32 -13.68
CA ASP A 823 38.60 -19.23 -12.60
C ASP A 823 39.31 -18.46 -11.47
N TYR A 824 38.85 -18.69 -10.26
CA TYR A 824 39.39 -18.06 -9.05
C TYR A 824 39.81 -19.11 -8.06
N LYS A 825 40.96 -18.87 -7.45
CA LYS A 825 41.46 -19.65 -6.35
C LYS A 825 40.97 -19.05 -5.03
N LEU A 826 40.33 -19.90 -4.23
CA LEU A 826 39.89 -19.61 -2.87
C LEU A 826 40.87 -20.30 -1.90
N SER A 827 41.49 -19.53 -1.01
CA SER A 827 42.48 -20.02 -0.04
C SER A 827 41.90 -19.76 1.36
N PHE A 828 41.42 -20.81 2.01
CA PHE A 828 40.79 -20.80 3.34
C PHE A 828 41.84 -20.91 4.41
N VAL A 829 41.99 -19.88 5.25
CA VAL A 829 42.92 -19.85 6.39
C VAL A 829 42.21 -20.39 7.64
N TYR A 830 42.81 -21.38 8.28
CA TYR A 830 42.19 -22.10 9.39
C TYR A 830 43.20 -22.69 10.38
N SER A 831 42.71 -23.05 11.55
CA SER A 831 43.41 -23.92 12.49
C SER A 831 42.51 -25.09 12.90
N ALA A 832 43.07 -26.28 13.00
CA ALA A 832 42.35 -27.53 13.30
C ALA A 832 43.18 -28.48 14.15
N ALA A 833 43.34 -28.22 15.42
CA ALA A 833 44.09 -29.09 16.35
C ALA A 833 43.22 -30.28 16.81
N VAL A 834 42.79 -31.10 15.86
CA VAL A 834 41.88 -32.24 16.05
C VAL A 834 42.47 -33.51 15.42
N ASP A 835 41.93 -34.66 15.79
CA ASP A 835 42.30 -35.91 15.09
C ASP A 835 41.47 -36.01 13.80
N GLY A 836 42.11 -36.18 12.64
CA GLY A 836 41.44 -36.33 11.38
C GLY A 836 41.57 -35.15 10.41
N THR A 837 40.66 -35.04 9.49
CA THR A 837 40.63 -33.96 8.50
C THR A 837 39.18 -33.46 8.42
N PRO A 838 38.84 -32.44 9.22
CA PRO A 838 37.55 -31.81 9.10
C PRO A 838 37.19 -31.35 7.67
N LYS A 839 35.92 -31.39 7.30
CA LYS A 839 35.42 -30.93 6.01
C LYS A 839 34.28 -29.94 6.17
N ARG A 840 34.17 -29.06 5.22
CA ARG A 840 33.05 -28.15 5.10
C ARG A 840 32.49 -28.18 3.69
N GLU A 841 31.18 -28.22 3.57
CA GLU A 841 30.50 -28.07 2.30
C GLU A 841 30.65 -26.63 1.80
N LEU A 842 30.88 -26.45 0.52
CA LEU A 842 31.04 -25.16 -0.12
C LEU A 842 29.88 -24.92 -1.08
N TYR A 843 29.16 -23.84 -0.91
CA TYR A 843 28.16 -23.35 -1.84
C TYR A 843 28.54 -21.94 -2.29
N ILE A 844 28.37 -21.65 -3.59
CA ILE A 844 28.53 -20.30 -4.13
C ILE A 844 27.28 -19.97 -4.96
N ASN A 845 26.59 -18.88 -4.61
CA ASN A 845 25.33 -18.47 -5.23
C ASN A 845 24.27 -19.59 -5.22
N GLY A 846 24.23 -20.39 -4.16
CA GLY A 846 23.31 -21.51 -3.99
C GLY A 846 23.69 -22.79 -4.75
N TYR A 847 24.78 -22.79 -5.52
CA TYR A 847 25.29 -24.00 -6.19
C TYR A 847 26.36 -24.68 -5.33
N GLY A 848 26.20 -25.98 -5.08
CA GLY A 848 27.17 -26.78 -4.36
C GLY A 848 28.44 -27.05 -5.18
N TYR A 849 29.58 -26.87 -4.54
CA TYR A 849 30.90 -27.23 -5.01
C TYR A 849 31.44 -28.44 -4.22
N ASP A 850 32.63 -28.92 -4.57
CA ASP A 850 33.27 -29.94 -3.77
C ASP A 850 33.58 -29.45 -2.36
N SER A 851 33.47 -30.29 -1.35
CA SER A 851 33.78 -29.94 0.02
C SER A 851 35.23 -29.54 0.21
N VAL A 852 35.48 -28.53 1.04
CA VAL A 852 36.83 -28.10 1.42
C VAL A 852 37.31 -28.95 2.59
N SER A 853 38.52 -29.48 2.51
CA SER A 853 39.15 -30.29 3.56
C SER A 853 40.11 -29.46 4.35
N PHE A 854 40.11 -29.61 5.67
CA PHE A 854 40.95 -28.88 6.62
C PHE A 854 41.88 -29.86 7.38
N PRO A 855 43.04 -30.25 6.83
CA PRO A 855 43.96 -31.14 7.51
C PRO A 855 44.37 -30.67 8.89
N ALA A 856 44.53 -31.58 9.83
CA ALA A 856 44.89 -31.28 11.21
C ALA A 856 46.17 -30.43 11.31
N THR A 857 46.12 -29.43 12.21
CA THR A 857 47.30 -28.65 12.63
C THR A 857 47.89 -29.21 13.90
N SER A 858 49.15 -28.87 14.21
CA SER A 858 49.80 -29.37 15.43
C SER A 858 49.29 -28.71 16.72
N SER A 859 48.71 -27.54 16.61
CA SER A 859 48.06 -26.78 17.70
C SER A 859 47.04 -25.81 17.17
N TRP A 860 46.24 -25.25 18.06
CA TRP A 860 45.29 -24.16 17.74
C TRP A 860 45.98 -22.81 17.46
N GLU A 861 47.27 -22.69 17.70
CA GLU A 861 48.10 -21.52 17.38
C GLU A 861 48.74 -21.62 15.98
N GLU A 862 48.61 -22.76 15.32
CA GLU A 862 49.15 -23.00 13.97
C GLU A 862 48.05 -22.81 12.95
N TRP A 863 48.19 -21.81 12.06
CA TRP A 863 47.25 -21.51 10.98
C TRP A 863 47.80 -22.12 9.67
N ASN A 864 46.92 -22.86 9.00
CA ASN A 864 47.20 -23.46 7.71
C ASN A 864 46.23 -22.93 6.65
N THR A 865 46.48 -23.23 5.39
CA THR A 865 45.65 -22.83 4.26
C THR A 865 45.18 -24.04 3.49
N SER A 866 43.88 -24.09 3.22
CA SER A 866 43.25 -25.05 2.30
C SER A 866 42.78 -24.34 1.03
N GLU A 867 43.02 -24.93 -0.14
CA GLU A 867 42.75 -24.24 -1.41
C GLU A 867 41.77 -25.02 -2.28
N THR A 868 40.94 -24.30 -3.01
CA THR A 868 40.10 -24.81 -4.10
C THR A 868 40.04 -23.82 -5.25
N THR A 869 39.75 -24.28 -6.44
CA THR A 869 39.52 -23.40 -7.60
C THR A 869 38.09 -23.52 -8.04
N VAL A 870 37.44 -22.39 -8.28
CA VAL A 870 36.03 -22.29 -8.67
C VAL A 870 35.89 -21.38 -9.87
N HIS A 871 34.91 -21.67 -10.74
CA HIS A 871 34.59 -20.82 -11.87
C HIS A 871 33.49 -19.82 -11.43
N LEU A 872 33.79 -18.51 -11.46
CA LEU A 872 32.87 -17.45 -11.01
C LEU A 872 32.50 -16.54 -12.17
N ARG A 873 31.27 -16.01 -12.14
CA ARG A 873 30.83 -14.95 -13.05
C ARG A 873 31.23 -13.59 -12.46
N ALA A 874 31.43 -12.58 -13.33
CA ALA A 874 31.66 -11.21 -12.87
C ALA A 874 30.50 -10.75 -11.97
N GLY A 875 30.78 -9.99 -10.95
CA GLY A 875 29.82 -9.47 -9.97
C GLY A 875 30.02 -10.01 -8.56
N ILE A 876 29.02 -9.75 -7.69
CA ILE A 876 29.00 -10.25 -6.32
C ILE A 876 28.80 -11.76 -6.30
N GLN A 877 29.54 -12.41 -5.44
CA GLN A 877 29.44 -13.83 -5.16
C GLN A 877 29.07 -14.02 -3.69
N ARG A 878 28.06 -14.81 -3.40
CA ARG A 878 27.76 -15.26 -2.04
C ARG A 878 28.25 -16.67 -1.83
N MET A 879 29.21 -16.81 -0.92
CA MET A 879 29.82 -18.09 -0.55
C MET A 879 29.32 -18.53 0.82
N VAL A 880 28.84 -19.75 0.93
CA VAL A 880 28.49 -20.40 2.20
C VAL A 880 29.45 -21.54 2.44
N VAL A 881 30.13 -21.50 3.57
CA VAL A 881 30.97 -22.59 4.07
C VAL A 881 30.22 -23.18 5.25
N CYS A 882 29.79 -24.43 5.21
CA CYS A 882 28.98 -25.04 6.26
C CYS A 882 29.36 -26.47 6.62
N CYS A 883 29.04 -26.86 7.86
CA CYS A 883 29.10 -28.24 8.31
C CYS A 883 27.90 -29.03 7.79
N GLY A 884 28.14 -30.04 6.97
CA GLY A 884 27.15 -31.04 6.62
C GLY A 884 27.01 -32.13 7.69
N ASN A 885 26.04 -33.03 7.49
CA ASN A 885 25.84 -34.15 8.42
C ASN A 885 26.99 -35.16 8.47
N ALA A 886 27.92 -35.08 7.54
CA ALA A 886 29.08 -35.97 7.43
C ALA A 886 30.41 -35.29 7.80
N ASP A 887 30.39 -34.06 8.23
CA ASP A 887 31.58 -33.28 8.56
C ASP A 887 32.04 -33.62 9.98
N ASP A 888 33.31 -33.92 10.13
CA ASP A 888 33.89 -34.34 11.39
C ASP A 888 34.91 -33.32 11.90
N GLY A 889 34.76 -32.96 13.18
CA GLY A 889 35.76 -32.17 13.92
C GLY A 889 35.60 -30.64 13.80
N TYR A 890 36.20 -29.97 14.75
CA TYR A 890 36.17 -28.52 14.87
C TYR A 890 37.29 -27.83 14.11
N ILE A 891 37.02 -26.64 13.59
CA ILE A 891 38.01 -25.73 13.06
C ILE A 891 37.85 -24.35 13.69
N ASN A 892 38.95 -23.61 13.77
CA ASN A 892 38.94 -22.15 13.87
C ASN A 892 39.12 -21.61 12.45
N PHE A 893 38.23 -20.75 12.00
CA PHE A 893 38.19 -20.24 10.63
C PHE A 893 38.49 -18.74 10.62
N ASP A 894 39.60 -18.34 9.99
CA ASP A 894 40.13 -16.98 10.00
C ASP A 894 39.57 -16.14 8.82
N CYS A 895 40.02 -16.45 7.61
CA CYS A 895 39.68 -15.70 6.44
C CYS A 895 39.74 -16.55 5.16
N VAL A 896 39.26 -15.97 4.05
CA VAL A 896 39.43 -16.50 2.71
C VAL A 896 40.16 -15.47 1.85
N HIS A 897 41.30 -15.87 1.28
CA HIS A 897 41.95 -15.10 0.22
C HIS A 897 41.43 -15.52 -1.15
N ILE A 898 41.12 -14.54 -1.99
CA ILE A 898 40.57 -14.74 -3.32
C ILE A 898 41.55 -14.18 -4.35
N SER A 899 41.92 -14.97 -5.31
CA SER A 899 42.80 -14.53 -6.39
C SER A 899 42.38 -15.15 -7.72
N LYS A 900 42.48 -14.40 -8.82
CA LYS A 900 42.24 -14.95 -10.15
C LYS A 900 43.28 -16.02 -10.43
N SER A 901 42.82 -17.21 -10.90
CA SER A 901 43.72 -18.26 -11.34
C SER A 901 44.45 -17.83 -12.60
N ALA A 902 45.76 -18.17 -12.72
CA ALA A 902 46.60 -17.75 -13.83
C ALA A 902 46.22 -18.43 -15.17
#